data_a298c468080f37dfe982ba3dff519dff
#
_entry.id   a298c468080f37dfe982ba3dff519dff
#
_cell.length_a   1.000
_cell.length_b   1.000
_cell.length_c   1.000
_cell.angle_alpha   90.00
_cell.angle_beta   90.00
_cell.angle_gamma   90.00
#
_symmetry.space_group_name_H-M   'P 1'
#
loop_
_entity.id
_entity.type
_entity.pdbx_description
1 polymer ?
#
loop_
_entity_poly.entity_id
_entity_poly.type
_entity_poly.pdbx_seq_one_letter_code
_entity_poly.pdbx_strand_id
1 'polypeptide(L)'
;MKKNLTMLILASSIASIGISSTVIAQENLPYQKPPQSILALADVERAPAVSMDSKKNVMLLTYRSTFKTLNELNQSEMRLGGLRINPVTNISSSVNYINNLKLRKVSDSVEQQVKGLPKDALITNLTWSPNEKKIAFTHTTSNAVELWVIDVASAQAKRLSTAKLNANLDNPFIWFKDSENLLVKVLPKNRPALLDSSKDLPTGAIISNADGSVSQNRTYPDLLKNRNDEINFENIASSELHKVNINGTSSLWKKADMYSGESFSPDGKLVMLTTIQKPFSYIVPVNRFPSKTIVTDLSGKPIKTVNEVPLTETMPKGFSATREGKRNMVWRADKPASLSYVVALDGGDPAKKVDYRDEVFSWDAPFDQAPKSLIKTAQRFSNIIWGNDKLAVITDSWYDTRNEKTYFFNPSNPAEKARLVFDRNSQDIYANPGRFETKRNQYDRRVLAIEDNKAYLIGAGHSKKGQFPFIDAMQIDSLEKTRLYQSTYTDKIENIQSIEDFAKGDVLVQIQSKNEYPNFFFRNIKNNQLNAITQFKNPYEGLKDVSKEVIKYTRKDGVQLSGTLYLPAGYDKSKKEKLPLLIWAYPAEFKDKDSAGQSTHNPNAFTAPSYGSFIYWATRGYAVLDDAAFPIIGEGNTEPNDNFVPQLVDNAEAAIDAVDALGYIDRKRVAVGGHSYGAFMTANLLTYSKLFACGIARSGAYNRTLTPFGFQREQRNYWEVPEVYTKMSPFMNADKMKTPILLVHGEADNNPGTFTLQTERYFQALKGLGAPARMVILPKESHGYAAKENILHLLWEQDQFLEKCLKK
;
A
#
# COMPACT_ATOMS: atom_id res chain seq x y z
N MET A 1 -34.93 -81.26 54.08
CA MET A 1 -36.18 -81.24 53.37
C MET A 1 -36.42 -79.83 52.84
N LYS A 2 -36.86 -79.72 51.63
CA LYS A 2 -37.29 -78.54 50.84
C LYS A 2 -36.17 -77.69 50.22
N LYS A 3 -35.98 -77.98 48.92
CA LYS A 3 -35.28 -77.17 47.97
C LYS A 3 -36.06 -75.96 47.50
N ASN A 4 -35.44 -74.79 47.42
CA ASN A 4 -36.06 -73.74 46.65
C ASN A 4 -35.05 -73.32 45.53
N LEU A 5 -35.52 -73.40 44.32
CA LEU A 5 -34.88 -73.04 43.06
C LEU A 5 -35.12 -71.58 42.85
N THR A 6 -34.06 -70.79 42.73
CA THR A 6 -34.15 -69.35 42.36
C THR A 6 -33.52 -69.17 40.98
N MET A 7 -34.39 -68.73 40.06
CA MET A 7 -34.09 -68.44 38.66
C MET A 7 -33.37 -67.11 38.55
N LEU A 8 -32.13 -67.13 37.93
CA LEU A 8 -31.41 -65.92 37.66
C LEU A 8 -31.88 -65.34 36.33
N ILE A 9 -32.44 -64.15 36.30
CA ILE A 9 -32.71 -63.37 35.06
C ILE A 9 -31.49 -62.52 34.85
N LEU A 10 -30.77 -62.72 33.74
CA LEU A 10 -29.67 -61.90 33.27
C LEU A 10 -30.27 -60.73 32.44
N ALA A 11 -30.27 -59.54 33.01
CA ALA A 11 -30.60 -58.33 32.25
C ALA A 11 -29.29 -57.70 31.67
N SER A 12 -29.12 -57.85 30.37
CA SER A 12 -28.02 -57.20 29.67
C SER A 12 -28.34 -55.71 29.47
N SER A 13 -27.75 -54.83 30.28
CA SER A 13 -27.73 -53.41 30.10
C SER A 13 -26.63 -53.04 29.09
N ILE A 14 -27.05 -52.70 27.85
CA ILE A 14 -26.18 -52.05 26.86
C ILE A 14 -25.94 -50.61 27.36
N ALA A 15 -24.79 -50.38 27.96
CA ALA A 15 -24.30 -49.01 28.22
C ALA A 15 -23.86 -48.38 26.90
N SER A 16 -24.66 -47.51 26.35
CA SER A 16 -24.28 -46.60 25.29
C SER A 16 -23.24 -45.62 25.83
N ILE A 17 -21.97 -45.91 25.63
CA ILE A 17 -20.91 -44.93 25.85
C ILE A 17 -21.07 -43.83 24.81
N GLY A 18 -21.77 -42.78 25.14
CA GLY A 18 -21.77 -41.52 24.43
C GLY A 18 -20.36 -40.96 24.52
N ILE A 19 -19.59 -41.02 23.47
CA ILE A 19 -18.35 -40.28 23.32
C ILE A 19 -18.77 -38.80 23.26
N SER A 20 -18.84 -38.16 24.43
CA SER A 20 -18.88 -36.69 24.48
C SER A 20 -17.53 -36.20 23.96
N SER A 21 -17.48 -35.78 22.70
CA SER A 21 -16.37 -35.01 22.21
C SER A 21 -16.31 -33.72 23.05
N THR A 22 -15.41 -33.69 24.03
CA THR A 22 -15.10 -32.45 24.75
C THR A 22 -14.63 -31.44 23.72
N VAL A 23 -15.47 -30.49 23.39
CA VAL A 23 -15.08 -29.33 22.60
C VAL A 23 -14.12 -28.51 23.45
N ILE A 24 -12.82 -28.65 23.22
CA ILE A 24 -11.80 -27.82 23.85
C ILE A 24 -11.99 -26.41 23.33
N ALA A 25 -12.34 -25.49 24.21
CA ALA A 25 -12.64 -24.09 23.84
C ALA A 25 -11.41 -23.32 23.37
N GLN A 26 -10.20 -23.83 23.68
CA GLN A 26 -8.91 -23.26 23.27
C GLN A 26 -7.94 -24.40 22.94
N GLU A 27 -7.31 -24.32 21.77
CA GLU A 27 -6.29 -25.25 21.32
C GLU A 27 -4.91 -24.57 21.39
N ASN A 28 -3.92 -25.26 21.96
CA ASN A 28 -2.53 -24.82 21.96
C ASN A 28 -1.74 -25.65 20.94
N LEU A 29 -1.83 -25.25 19.67
CA LEU A 29 -1.16 -25.94 18.56
C LEU A 29 0.18 -25.23 18.26
N PRO A 30 1.28 -25.98 18.07
CA PRO A 30 2.50 -25.42 17.52
C PRO A 30 2.26 -25.01 16.06
N TYR A 31 3.17 -24.14 15.54
CA TYR A 31 3.09 -23.74 14.12
C TYR A 31 3.06 -24.94 13.18
N GLN A 32 2.10 -24.92 12.29
CA GLN A 32 1.87 -25.95 11.26
C GLN A 32 2.34 -25.44 9.90
N LYS A 33 2.53 -26.38 8.97
CA LYS A 33 2.82 -26.07 7.56
C LYS A 33 1.68 -26.57 6.67
N PRO A 34 1.34 -25.84 5.61
CA PRO A 34 0.31 -26.28 4.66
C PRO A 34 0.80 -27.52 3.88
N PRO A 35 -0.10 -28.20 3.16
CA PRO A 35 0.28 -29.27 2.23
C PRO A 35 1.39 -28.87 1.26
N GLN A 36 2.19 -29.84 0.82
CA GLN A 36 3.39 -29.60 0.00
C GLN A 36 3.08 -28.82 -1.30
N SER A 37 1.91 -29.02 -1.92
CA SER A 37 1.53 -28.28 -3.13
C SER A 37 1.36 -26.77 -2.88
N ILE A 38 0.88 -26.38 -1.69
CA ILE A 38 0.80 -24.97 -1.27
C ILE A 38 2.17 -24.46 -0.82
N LEU A 39 2.89 -25.26 -0.03
CA LEU A 39 4.21 -24.88 0.51
C LEU A 39 5.21 -24.56 -0.61
N ALA A 40 5.24 -25.39 -1.65
CA ALA A 40 6.12 -25.22 -2.81
C ALA A 40 5.87 -23.94 -3.61
N LEU A 41 4.67 -23.34 -3.50
CA LEU A 41 4.32 -22.06 -4.11
C LEU A 41 4.48 -20.89 -3.14
N ALA A 42 4.31 -21.11 -1.84
CA ALA A 42 4.38 -20.07 -0.83
C ALA A 42 5.82 -19.69 -0.47
N ASP A 43 6.71 -20.71 -0.35
CA ASP A 43 8.09 -20.54 0.12
C ASP A 43 9.09 -20.63 -1.04
N VAL A 44 8.96 -19.73 -2.02
CA VAL A 44 9.85 -19.64 -3.19
C VAL A 44 10.81 -18.47 -3.09
N GLU A 45 11.99 -18.63 -3.68
CA GLU A 45 12.89 -17.51 -3.91
C GLU A 45 12.40 -16.69 -5.11
N ARG A 46 12.18 -15.40 -4.89
CA ARG A 46 11.69 -14.48 -5.93
C ARG A 46 12.85 -13.89 -6.72
N ALA A 47 12.58 -13.54 -7.99
CA ALA A 47 13.53 -12.77 -8.77
C ALA A 47 13.86 -11.44 -8.07
N PRO A 48 15.10 -10.91 -8.22
CA PRO A 48 15.49 -9.65 -7.63
C PRO A 48 14.70 -8.49 -8.21
N ALA A 49 14.53 -7.44 -7.41
CA ALA A 49 14.07 -6.17 -7.94
C ALA A 49 15.21 -5.46 -8.68
N VAL A 50 14.88 -4.77 -9.77
CA VAL A 50 15.82 -4.10 -10.68
C VAL A 50 15.72 -2.59 -10.50
N SER A 51 16.87 -1.94 -10.26
CA SER A 51 17.03 -0.48 -10.33
C SER A 51 18.17 -0.17 -11.29
N MET A 52 17.97 0.77 -12.22
CA MET A 52 19.00 1.13 -13.20
C MET A 52 19.47 2.57 -12.98
N ASP A 53 20.72 2.83 -13.36
CA ASP A 53 21.23 4.20 -13.49
C ASP A 53 20.40 4.99 -14.53
N SER A 54 20.54 6.31 -14.56
CA SER A 54 19.74 7.18 -15.45
C SER A 54 20.01 6.92 -16.92
N LYS A 55 21.21 6.47 -17.24
CA LYS A 55 21.66 6.17 -18.62
C LYS A 55 21.38 4.73 -19.04
N LYS A 56 20.80 3.92 -18.14
CA LYS A 56 20.54 2.48 -18.38
C LYS A 56 21.80 1.67 -18.74
N ASN A 57 22.93 2.03 -18.18
CA ASN A 57 24.20 1.30 -18.37
C ASN A 57 24.43 0.20 -17.33
N VAL A 58 24.02 0.47 -16.09
CA VAL A 58 24.22 -0.44 -14.96
C VAL A 58 22.89 -0.66 -14.24
N MET A 59 22.64 -1.90 -13.88
CA MET A 59 21.53 -2.26 -13.00
C MET A 59 22.02 -2.78 -11.67
N LEU A 60 21.32 -2.35 -10.63
CA LEU A 60 21.41 -2.90 -9.27
C LEU A 60 20.29 -3.93 -9.09
N LEU A 61 20.65 -5.15 -8.76
CA LEU A 61 19.76 -6.25 -8.45
C LEU A 61 19.68 -6.40 -6.93
N THR A 62 18.49 -6.27 -6.37
CA THR A 62 18.25 -6.34 -4.92
C THR A 62 17.46 -7.58 -4.57
N TYR A 63 18.02 -8.43 -3.71
CA TYR A 63 17.45 -9.69 -3.27
C TYR A 63 16.89 -9.54 -1.86
N ARG A 64 15.77 -10.20 -1.59
CA ARG A 64 15.13 -10.22 -0.27
C ARG A 64 14.45 -11.55 -0.02
N SER A 65 14.34 -11.93 1.23
CA SER A 65 13.52 -13.08 1.62
C SER A 65 12.05 -12.83 1.29
N THR A 66 11.32 -13.90 0.93
CA THR A 66 9.88 -13.81 0.65
C THR A 66 9.09 -13.38 1.88
N PHE A 67 9.52 -13.82 3.05
CA PHE A 67 8.91 -13.52 4.34
C PHE A 67 9.95 -13.02 5.34
N LYS A 68 9.49 -12.31 6.36
CA LYS A 68 10.24 -12.12 7.61
C LYS A 68 10.22 -13.40 8.42
N THR A 69 11.03 -13.44 9.47
CA THR A 69 10.93 -14.46 10.53
C THR A 69 10.10 -13.94 11.69
N LEU A 70 9.55 -14.84 12.49
CA LEU A 70 8.87 -14.43 13.72
C LEU A 70 9.85 -13.77 14.72
N ASN A 71 11.14 -14.16 14.68
CA ASN A 71 12.19 -13.53 15.48
C ASN A 71 12.38 -12.05 15.13
N GLU A 72 12.27 -11.68 13.85
CA GLU A 72 12.30 -10.27 13.42
C GLU A 72 11.09 -9.49 13.95
N LEU A 73 9.89 -10.09 13.98
CA LEU A 73 8.70 -9.45 14.56
C LEU A 73 8.72 -9.39 16.10
N ASN A 74 9.49 -10.25 16.75
CA ASN A 74 9.57 -10.31 18.20
C ASN A 74 10.59 -9.34 18.81
N GLN A 75 11.24 -8.51 17.99
CA GLN A 75 12.14 -7.47 18.47
C GLN A 75 11.39 -6.40 19.26
N SER A 76 12.13 -5.69 20.13
CA SER A 76 11.57 -4.59 20.90
C SER A 76 10.94 -3.54 20.00
N GLU A 77 9.73 -3.11 20.35
CA GLU A 77 8.97 -2.11 19.61
C GLU A 77 8.39 -1.06 20.57
N MET A 78 8.59 0.21 20.26
CA MET A 78 7.85 1.32 20.86
C MET A 78 6.86 1.90 19.84
N ARG A 79 5.66 2.24 20.34
CA ARG A 79 4.55 2.79 19.56
C ARG A 79 4.26 4.20 20.03
N LEU A 80 4.68 5.19 19.25
CA LEU A 80 4.70 6.57 19.66
C LEU A 80 4.24 7.50 18.51
N GLY A 81 3.13 8.19 18.71
CA GLY A 81 2.61 9.18 17.75
C GLY A 81 2.28 8.59 16.37
N GLY A 82 1.81 7.33 16.31
CA GLY A 82 1.52 6.60 15.07
C GLY A 82 2.74 5.91 14.46
N LEU A 83 3.92 6.01 15.05
CA LEU A 83 5.14 5.34 14.62
C LEU A 83 5.35 4.03 15.38
N ARG A 84 5.95 3.05 14.72
CA ARG A 84 6.45 1.80 15.29
C ARG A 84 7.95 1.73 15.10
N ILE A 85 8.68 1.78 16.20
CA ILE A 85 10.12 2.00 16.23
C ILE A 85 10.78 0.92 17.05
N ASN A 86 11.90 0.38 16.54
CA ASN A 86 12.78 -0.44 17.34
C ASN A 86 13.70 0.51 18.17
N PRO A 87 13.54 0.59 19.50
CA PRO A 87 14.27 1.55 20.32
C PRO A 87 15.77 1.23 20.47
N VAL A 88 16.17 0.00 20.15
CA VAL A 88 17.57 -0.46 20.23
C VAL A 88 18.33 -0.07 18.97
N THR A 89 17.74 -0.32 17.80
CA THR A 89 18.38 -0.06 16.50
C THR A 89 18.06 1.32 15.93
N ASN A 90 16.98 1.97 16.41
CA ASN A 90 16.52 3.30 15.98
C ASN A 90 16.12 3.35 14.51
N ILE A 91 15.35 2.36 14.10
CA ILE A 91 14.70 2.27 12.78
C ILE A 91 13.28 1.76 12.96
N SER A 92 12.40 1.99 11.99
CA SER A 92 11.05 1.43 12.01
C SER A 92 11.08 -0.10 12.15
N SER A 93 10.26 -0.67 13.03
CA SER A 93 10.10 -2.12 13.18
C SER A 93 9.42 -2.77 11.96
N SER A 94 8.78 -1.96 11.10
CA SER A 94 8.08 -2.43 9.88
C SER A 94 8.97 -2.57 8.65
N VAL A 95 10.26 -2.27 8.75
CA VAL A 95 11.20 -2.31 7.59
C VAL A 95 11.31 -3.71 7.00
N ASN A 96 11.26 -3.78 5.67
CA ASN A 96 11.60 -4.99 4.90
C ASN A 96 13.03 -4.86 4.39
N TYR A 97 13.88 -5.79 4.80
CA TYR A 97 15.30 -5.74 4.46
C TYR A 97 15.62 -6.44 3.15
N ILE A 98 16.65 -5.91 2.47
CA ILE A 98 17.36 -6.55 1.37
C ILE A 98 18.51 -7.34 2.01
N ASN A 99 18.71 -8.57 1.56
CA ASN A 99 19.73 -9.48 2.12
C ASN A 99 20.94 -9.68 1.21
N ASN A 100 20.83 -9.29 -0.08
CA ASN A 100 21.95 -9.40 -1.02
C ASN A 100 21.82 -8.38 -2.16
N LEU A 101 22.96 -7.98 -2.72
CA LEU A 101 23.08 -7.01 -3.80
C LEU A 101 24.01 -7.54 -4.88
N LYS A 102 23.61 -7.41 -6.16
CA LYS A 102 24.49 -7.63 -7.29
C LYS A 102 24.41 -6.43 -8.25
N LEU A 103 25.47 -6.20 -8.96
CA LEU A 103 25.53 -5.24 -10.07
C LEU A 103 25.64 -5.99 -11.39
N ARG A 104 25.07 -5.43 -12.45
CA ARG A 104 25.20 -5.96 -13.81
C ARG A 104 25.21 -4.81 -14.83
N LYS A 105 26.09 -4.86 -15.81
CA LYS A 105 25.98 -3.97 -16.97
C LYS A 105 24.75 -4.39 -17.79
N VAL A 106 23.99 -3.41 -18.24
CA VAL A 106 22.77 -3.68 -19.04
C VAL A 106 23.10 -4.42 -20.35
N SER A 107 24.27 -4.13 -20.93
CA SER A 107 24.77 -4.78 -22.13
C SER A 107 25.32 -6.20 -21.91
N ASP A 108 25.45 -6.65 -20.67
CA ASP A 108 26.07 -7.93 -20.29
C ASP A 108 25.06 -8.82 -19.59
N SER A 109 25.27 -10.15 -19.64
CA SER A 109 24.48 -11.12 -18.87
C SER A 109 25.12 -11.49 -17.51
N VAL A 110 26.38 -11.08 -17.26
CA VAL A 110 27.13 -11.47 -16.07
C VAL A 110 26.75 -10.60 -14.87
N GLU A 111 26.20 -11.23 -13.85
CA GLU A 111 25.91 -10.62 -12.55
C GLU A 111 27.17 -10.62 -11.69
N GLN A 112 27.58 -9.45 -11.23
CA GLN A 112 28.72 -9.26 -10.34
C GLN A 112 28.21 -9.15 -8.89
N GLN A 113 28.62 -10.08 -8.03
CA GLN A 113 28.34 -10.00 -6.60
C GLN A 113 28.97 -8.77 -5.98
N VAL A 114 28.22 -7.96 -5.23
CA VAL A 114 28.78 -6.88 -4.42
C VAL A 114 29.61 -7.51 -3.29
N LYS A 115 30.91 -7.26 -3.30
CA LYS A 115 31.86 -7.76 -2.30
C LYS A 115 31.86 -6.85 -1.06
N GLY A 116 32.30 -7.39 0.08
CA GLY A 116 32.41 -6.61 1.33
C GLY A 116 31.09 -6.26 1.99
N LEU A 117 29.97 -6.83 1.57
CA LEU A 117 28.69 -6.71 2.29
C LEU A 117 28.82 -7.33 3.70
N PRO A 118 28.10 -6.78 4.70
CA PRO A 118 28.06 -7.38 6.02
C PRO A 118 27.51 -8.82 5.96
N LYS A 119 28.02 -9.68 6.86
CA LYS A 119 27.41 -10.99 7.06
C LYS A 119 25.98 -10.81 7.56
N ASP A 120 25.06 -11.65 7.10
CA ASP A 120 23.63 -11.58 7.45
C ASP A 120 23.05 -10.18 7.20
N ALA A 121 23.30 -9.65 6.01
CA ALA A 121 22.99 -8.27 5.64
C ALA A 121 21.50 -7.93 5.79
N LEU A 122 21.22 -6.89 6.56
CA LEU A 122 19.90 -6.26 6.69
C LEU A 122 19.96 -4.84 6.10
N ILE A 123 19.79 -4.76 4.78
CA ILE A 123 20.03 -3.56 3.97
C ILE A 123 18.73 -2.82 3.68
N THR A 124 18.77 -1.49 3.81
CA THR A 124 17.67 -0.59 3.37
C THR A 124 18.21 0.79 2.95
N ASN A 125 17.31 1.73 2.59
CA ASN A 125 17.65 3.10 2.22
C ASN A 125 18.70 3.23 1.10
N LEU A 126 18.62 2.37 0.07
CA LEU A 126 19.53 2.41 -1.07
C LEU A 126 19.32 3.68 -1.92
N THR A 127 20.38 4.44 -2.12
CA THR A 127 20.32 5.69 -2.90
C THR A 127 21.58 5.86 -3.75
N TRP A 128 21.40 6.05 -5.07
CA TRP A 128 22.47 6.41 -5.99
C TRP A 128 23.02 7.79 -5.67
N SER A 129 24.34 7.97 -5.78
CA SER A 129 24.93 9.32 -5.75
C SER A 129 24.49 10.12 -6.99
N PRO A 130 24.49 11.46 -6.98
CA PRO A 130 24.11 12.28 -8.13
C PRO A 130 24.87 11.95 -9.44
N ASN A 131 26.14 11.56 -9.35
CA ASN A 131 26.96 11.14 -10.50
C ASN A 131 26.83 9.64 -10.84
N GLU A 132 25.99 8.90 -10.07
CA GLU A 132 25.69 7.47 -10.22
C GLU A 132 26.91 6.51 -10.15
N LYS A 133 28.04 6.99 -9.63
CA LYS A 133 29.25 6.16 -9.43
C LYS A 133 29.29 5.44 -8.08
N LYS A 134 28.40 5.83 -7.16
CA LYS A 134 28.29 5.25 -5.81
C LYS A 134 26.83 4.94 -5.48
N ILE A 135 26.63 3.99 -4.57
CA ILE A 135 25.33 3.72 -3.97
C ILE A 135 25.52 3.72 -2.46
N ALA A 136 24.84 4.63 -1.75
CA ALA A 136 24.80 4.60 -0.30
C ALA A 136 23.61 3.74 0.18
N PHE A 137 23.77 3.11 1.32
CA PHE A 137 22.73 2.32 1.96
C PHE A 137 22.94 2.23 3.46
N THR A 138 21.90 1.80 4.18
CA THR A 138 22.01 1.46 5.60
C THR A 138 22.03 -0.04 5.80
N HIS A 139 22.84 -0.48 6.78
CA HIS A 139 22.81 -1.82 7.35
C HIS A 139 22.36 -1.76 8.81
N THR A 140 21.37 -2.58 9.17
CA THR A 140 20.88 -2.67 10.55
C THR A 140 21.56 -3.85 11.24
N THR A 141 22.31 -3.54 12.31
CA THR A 141 22.90 -4.54 13.21
C THR A 141 21.96 -4.87 14.36
N SER A 142 22.37 -5.68 15.31
CA SER A 142 21.61 -5.96 16.53
C SER A 142 21.38 -4.74 17.42
N ASN A 143 22.16 -3.65 17.26
CA ASN A 143 22.14 -2.49 18.17
C ASN A 143 22.31 -1.13 17.51
N ALA A 144 22.32 -1.06 16.17
CA ALA A 144 22.52 0.20 15.46
C ALA A 144 22.08 0.10 14.00
N VAL A 145 21.86 1.26 13.38
CA VAL A 145 21.86 1.45 11.93
C VAL A 145 23.20 2.07 11.54
N GLU A 146 23.84 1.51 10.52
CA GLU A 146 25.14 1.92 10.01
C GLU A 146 25.05 2.46 8.60
N LEU A 147 25.90 3.42 8.23
CA LEU A 147 26.02 3.95 6.88
C LEU A 147 27.09 3.21 6.09
N TRP A 148 26.73 2.75 4.91
CA TRP A 148 27.59 2.01 3.97
C TRP A 148 27.56 2.63 2.57
N VAL A 149 28.59 2.38 1.78
CA VAL A 149 28.66 2.80 0.39
C VAL A 149 29.24 1.70 -0.49
N ILE A 150 28.69 1.57 -1.70
CA ILE A 150 29.18 0.71 -2.77
C ILE A 150 29.87 1.60 -3.81
N ASP A 151 31.07 1.23 -4.25
CA ASP A 151 31.67 1.72 -5.47
C ASP A 151 31.13 0.89 -6.65
N VAL A 152 30.45 1.54 -7.59
CA VAL A 152 29.73 0.85 -8.68
C VAL A 152 30.70 0.17 -9.65
N ALA A 153 31.86 0.79 -9.92
CA ALA A 153 32.83 0.27 -10.88
C ALA A 153 33.53 -1.01 -10.40
N SER A 154 33.89 -1.07 -9.09
CA SER A 154 34.55 -2.21 -8.49
C SER A 154 33.58 -3.23 -7.85
N ALA A 155 32.31 -2.88 -7.71
CA ALA A 155 31.29 -3.63 -6.94
C ALA A 155 31.77 -3.94 -5.50
N GLN A 156 32.45 -2.97 -4.85
CA GLN A 156 32.98 -3.12 -3.49
C GLN A 156 32.19 -2.25 -2.52
N ALA A 157 31.64 -2.87 -1.48
CA ALA A 157 30.98 -2.19 -0.35
C ALA A 157 31.95 -1.95 0.78
N LYS A 158 31.79 -0.81 1.47
CA LYS A 158 32.52 -0.50 2.72
C LYS A 158 31.61 0.29 3.67
N ARG A 159 31.85 0.11 4.97
CA ARG A 159 31.23 0.94 6.01
C ARG A 159 31.85 2.33 5.99
N LEU A 160 31.00 3.39 6.00
CA LEU A 160 31.48 4.77 5.97
C LEU A 160 31.74 5.35 7.36
N SER A 161 30.92 5.02 8.35
CA SER A 161 30.96 5.66 9.65
C SER A 161 30.73 4.67 10.78
N THR A 162 31.37 4.92 11.93
CA THR A 162 31.12 4.21 13.19
C THR A 162 29.96 4.85 13.98
N ALA A 163 29.49 6.03 13.60
CA ALA A 163 28.35 6.68 14.22
C ALA A 163 27.07 5.88 14.00
N LYS A 164 26.23 5.80 15.03
CA LYS A 164 24.91 5.18 14.97
C LYS A 164 23.93 6.16 14.34
N LEU A 165 23.22 5.73 13.30
CA LEU A 165 22.23 6.55 12.62
C LEU A 165 20.89 6.55 13.37
N ASN A 166 20.13 7.65 13.22
CA ASN A 166 18.74 7.71 13.56
C ASN A 166 17.88 7.60 12.27
N ALA A 167 17.25 6.45 12.09
CA ALA A 167 16.38 6.14 10.95
C ALA A 167 14.88 6.05 11.35
N ASN A 168 14.48 6.80 12.40
CA ASN A 168 13.12 6.76 12.92
C ASN A 168 12.14 7.68 12.18
N LEU A 169 12.65 8.80 11.66
CA LEU A 169 11.87 9.80 10.95
C LEU A 169 12.48 10.00 9.55
N ASP A 170 11.75 9.61 8.53
CA ASP A 170 12.14 9.75 7.13
C ASP A 170 13.51 9.10 6.81
N ASN A 171 14.11 9.43 5.66
CA ASN A 171 15.38 8.88 5.21
C ASN A 171 16.53 9.34 6.14
N PRO A 172 17.40 8.42 6.64
CA PRO A 172 18.49 8.78 7.55
C PRO A 172 19.65 9.54 6.90
N PHE A 173 19.69 9.63 5.58
CA PHE A 173 20.73 10.39 4.86
C PHE A 173 20.28 10.86 3.49
N ILE A 174 20.88 11.93 2.99
CA ILE A 174 20.76 12.42 1.61
C ILE A 174 22.13 12.82 1.05
N TRP A 175 22.34 12.63 -0.26
CA TRP A 175 23.56 13.02 -0.94
C TRP A 175 23.63 14.52 -1.17
N PHE A 176 24.80 15.12 -0.91
CA PHE A 176 25.15 16.41 -1.50
C PHE A 176 25.35 16.24 -3.02
N LYS A 177 25.17 17.33 -3.77
CA LYS A 177 25.31 17.32 -5.24
C LYS A 177 26.74 16.98 -5.72
N ASP A 178 27.73 17.14 -4.85
CA ASP A 178 29.13 16.81 -5.12
C ASP A 178 29.40 15.31 -5.25
N SER A 179 28.47 14.45 -4.87
CA SER A 179 28.61 12.98 -4.86
C SER A 179 29.73 12.45 -3.94
N GLU A 180 30.27 13.31 -3.09
CA GLU A 180 31.41 13.03 -2.18
C GLU A 180 30.96 13.09 -0.72
N ASN A 181 29.87 13.80 -0.43
CA ASN A 181 29.38 14.01 0.90
C ASN A 181 27.90 13.61 1.03
N LEU A 182 27.54 13.16 2.24
CA LEU A 182 26.17 12.89 2.67
C LEU A 182 25.82 13.74 3.88
N LEU A 183 24.59 14.23 3.92
CA LEU A 183 23.98 14.79 5.13
C LEU A 183 23.27 13.65 5.85
N VAL A 184 23.66 13.37 7.09
CA VAL A 184 23.31 12.13 7.81
C VAL A 184 22.72 12.44 9.17
N LYS A 185 21.58 11.81 9.50
CA LYS A 185 20.98 11.84 10.84
C LYS A 185 21.71 10.87 11.77
N VAL A 186 22.39 11.42 12.78
CA VAL A 186 23.17 10.65 13.75
C VAL A 186 22.51 10.77 15.12
N LEU A 187 22.50 9.68 15.87
CA LEU A 187 22.01 9.70 17.26
C LEU A 187 22.90 10.61 18.12
N PRO A 188 22.33 11.56 18.88
CA PRO A 188 23.09 12.41 19.77
C PRO A 188 23.88 11.59 20.80
N LYS A 189 25.15 11.92 21.01
CA LYS A 189 26.01 11.19 21.97
C LYS A 189 25.46 11.19 23.39
N ASN A 190 24.82 12.28 23.80
CA ASN A 190 24.26 12.47 25.14
C ASN A 190 22.74 12.27 25.16
N ARG A 191 22.19 11.43 24.26
CA ARG A 191 20.76 11.12 24.27
C ARG A 191 20.38 10.52 25.61
N PRO A 192 19.34 11.05 26.31
CA PRO A 192 18.84 10.46 27.54
C PRO A 192 18.39 9.01 27.34
N ALA A 193 18.46 8.22 28.39
CA ALA A 193 17.87 6.87 28.39
C ALA A 193 16.36 6.93 28.15
N LEU A 194 15.84 5.95 27.42
CA LEU A 194 14.41 5.82 27.23
C LEU A 194 13.75 5.36 28.53
N LEU A 195 12.60 5.94 28.84
CA LEU A 195 11.81 5.59 30.02
C LEU A 195 11.05 4.30 29.75
N ASP A 196 11.13 3.35 30.68
CA ASP A 196 10.37 2.09 30.66
C ASP A 196 9.22 2.18 31.70
N SER A 197 8.09 2.76 31.24
CA SER A 197 6.91 2.93 32.11
C SER A 197 6.25 1.62 32.55
N SER A 198 6.67 0.46 32.00
CA SER A 198 6.15 -0.84 32.44
C SER A 198 6.68 -1.26 33.83
N LYS A 199 7.77 -0.64 34.27
CA LYS A 199 8.43 -0.92 35.57
C LYS A 199 8.16 0.15 36.62
N ASP A 200 7.60 1.30 36.23
CA ASP A 200 7.36 2.40 37.12
C ASP A 200 5.95 2.34 37.72
N LEU A 201 5.82 2.72 39.01
CA LEU A 201 4.50 2.93 39.58
C LEU A 201 3.88 4.18 38.97
N PRO A 202 2.63 4.12 38.47
CA PRO A 202 1.94 5.30 37.97
C PRO A 202 1.85 6.36 39.08
N THR A 203 2.24 7.59 38.75
CA THR A 203 2.18 8.71 39.71
C THR A 203 0.82 9.42 39.74
N GLY A 204 -0.10 9.03 38.82
CA GLY A 204 -1.45 9.58 38.74
C GLY A 204 -2.26 8.99 37.62
N ALA A 205 -3.53 9.38 37.53
CA ALA A 205 -4.42 8.99 36.43
C ALA A 205 -4.08 9.74 35.13
N ILE A 206 -4.36 9.11 33.99
CA ILE A 206 -4.36 9.78 32.67
C ILE A 206 -5.70 10.52 32.54
N ILE A 207 -5.65 11.83 32.31
CA ILE A 207 -6.83 12.69 32.20
C ILE A 207 -6.89 13.25 30.78
N SER A 208 -8.02 13.06 30.10
CA SER A 208 -8.30 13.68 28.80
C SER A 208 -9.52 14.62 28.97
N ASN A 209 -9.41 15.84 28.46
CA ASN A 209 -10.47 16.84 28.49
C ASN A 209 -10.96 17.15 27.07
N ALA A 210 -12.25 17.42 26.94
CA ALA A 210 -12.84 18.05 25.76
C ALA A 210 -13.38 19.43 26.15
N ASP A 211 -13.01 20.46 25.43
CA ASP A 211 -13.41 21.85 25.66
C ASP A 211 -14.75 22.24 24.99
N GLY A 212 -15.43 21.27 24.35
CA GLY A 212 -16.66 21.47 23.59
C GLY A 212 -16.42 21.84 22.12
N SER A 213 -15.18 21.99 21.67
CA SER A 213 -14.89 22.17 20.25
C SER A 213 -15.12 20.87 19.47
N VAL A 214 -15.66 21.02 18.23
CA VAL A 214 -15.92 19.87 17.36
C VAL A 214 -14.63 19.42 16.69
N SER A 215 -14.20 18.18 16.97
CA SER A 215 -13.00 17.57 16.38
C SER A 215 -13.32 16.12 15.92
N GLN A 216 -13.80 15.99 14.68
CA GLN A 216 -14.19 14.69 14.13
C GLN A 216 -12.96 13.98 13.52
N ASN A 217 -12.16 13.36 14.36
CA ASN A 217 -11.03 12.58 13.89
C ASN A 217 -11.41 11.12 13.66
N ARG A 218 -10.83 10.53 12.61
CA ARG A 218 -10.83 9.07 12.44
C ARG A 218 -10.03 8.42 13.58
N THR A 219 -10.32 7.18 13.87
CA THR A 219 -9.58 6.39 14.86
C THR A 219 -8.14 6.15 14.40
N TYR A 220 -7.16 6.50 15.21
CA TYR A 220 -5.73 6.29 14.92
C TYR A 220 -5.11 5.32 15.92
N PRO A 221 -4.27 4.35 15.45
CA PRO A 221 -3.49 3.48 16.32
C PRO A 221 -2.20 4.16 16.80
N ASP A 222 -1.59 3.56 17.83
CA ASP A 222 -0.21 3.82 18.25
C ASP A 222 0.08 5.29 18.65
N LEU A 223 -0.94 6.05 19.10
CA LEU A 223 -0.79 7.43 19.56
C LEU A 223 0.02 7.51 20.85
N LEU A 224 0.51 8.72 21.18
CA LEU A 224 1.06 9.02 22.52
C LEU A 224 -0.06 8.87 23.55
N LYS A 225 0.28 8.40 24.77
CA LYS A 225 -0.71 8.09 25.82
C LYS A 225 -0.48 8.87 27.10
N ASN A 226 0.76 9.29 27.35
CA ASN A 226 1.16 9.91 28.60
C ASN A 226 2.44 10.73 28.45
N ARG A 227 2.87 11.37 29.54
CA ARG A 227 4.08 12.19 29.56
C ARG A 227 5.37 11.43 29.26
N ASN A 228 5.47 10.17 29.67
CA ASN A 228 6.64 9.34 29.35
C ASN A 228 6.75 9.05 27.86
N ASP A 229 5.61 8.84 27.18
CA ASP A 229 5.58 8.69 25.73
C ASP A 229 6.04 9.96 25.01
N GLU A 230 5.69 11.17 25.52
CA GLU A 230 6.20 12.44 24.95
C GLU A 230 7.72 12.54 25.08
N ILE A 231 8.27 12.24 26.27
CA ILE A 231 9.71 12.26 26.54
C ILE A 231 10.44 11.25 25.65
N ASN A 232 9.90 10.04 25.55
CA ASN A 232 10.47 9.00 24.69
C ASN A 232 10.38 9.38 23.22
N PHE A 233 9.26 9.96 22.79
CA PHE A 233 9.10 10.45 21.42
C PHE A 233 10.15 11.52 21.07
N GLU A 234 10.32 12.53 21.93
CA GLU A 234 11.34 13.57 21.74
C GLU A 234 12.75 12.98 21.65
N ASN A 235 13.09 12.05 22.55
CA ASN A 235 14.40 11.37 22.57
C ASN A 235 14.64 10.55 21.31
N ILE A 236 13.62 9.81 20.83
CA ILE A 236 13.71 8.96 19.63
C ILE A 236 13.75 9.80 18.35
N ALA A 237 12.99 10.89 18.29
CA ALA A 237 12.91 11.77 17.14
C ALA A 237 14.16 12.66 16.97
N SER A 238 14.90 12.92 18.05
CA SER A 238 16.08 13.81 18.04
C SER A 238 17.26 13.20 17.29
N SER A 239 17.85 14.00 16.38
CA SER A 239 19.05 13.66 15.62
C SER A 239 19.99 14.86 15.53
N GLU A 240 21.31 14.63 15.58
CA GLU A 240 22.29 15.56 15.05
C GLU A 240 22.40 15.36 13.53
N LEU A 241 22.58 16.43 12.77
CA LEU A 241 22.93 16.33 11.36
C LEU A 241 24.45 16.40 11.22
N HIS A 242 25.02 15.40 10.56
CA HIS A 242 26.46 15.33 10.26
C HIS A 242 26.70 15.38 8.76
N LYS A 243 27.76 16.06 8.34
CA LYS A 243 28.31 15.94 7.00
C LYS A 243 29.34 14.82 7.01
N VAL A 244 29.05 13.75 6.27
CA VAL A 244 29.92 12.54 6.18
C VAL A 244 30.47 12.43 4.78
N ASN A 245 31.81 12.41 4.65
CA ASN A 245 32.50 12.23 3.37
C ASN A 245 32.63 10.73 3.04
N ILE A 246 32.69 10.38 1.75
CA ILE A 246 32.88 8.99 1.29
C ILE A 246 34.21 8.34 1.73
N ASN A 247 35.17 9.12 2.24
CA ASN A 247 36.39 8.60 2.87
C ASN A 247 36.19 8.21 4.35
N GLY A 248 35.02 8.51 4.93
CA GLY A 248 34.65 8.18 6.32
C GLY A 248 34.80 9.34 7.30
N THR A 249 35.31 10.50 6.89
CA THR A 249 35.40 11.67 7.79
C THR A 249 34.00 12.22 8.04
N SER A 250 33.73 12.59 9.29
CA SER A 250 32.43 13.09 9.75
C SER A 250 32.60 14.35 10.58
N SER A 251 31.79 15.35 10.34
CA SER A 251 31.73 16.59 11.12
C SER A 251 30.30 16.96 11.47
N LEU A 252 30.08 17.50 12.66
CA LEU A 252 28.78 18.05 13.05
C LEU A 252 28.40 19.21 12.10
N TRP A 253 27.27 19.08 11.42
CA TRP A 253 26.75 20.10 10.53
C TRP A 253 25.67 20.94 11.20
N LYS A 254 24.79 20.31 12.02
CA LYS A 254 23.75 20.99 12.80
C LYS A 254 23.47 20.24 14.09
N LYS A 255 23.19 21.02 15.17
CA LYS A 255 22.87 20.47 16.49
C LYS A 255 21.59 19.63 16.47
N ALA A 256 21.42 18.82 17.52
CA ALA A 256 20.26 17.95 17.67
C ALA A 256 18.93 18.71 17.64
N ASP A 257 18.00 18.19 16.86
CA ASP A 257 16.59 18.60 16.77
C ASP A 257 15.77 17.43 16.21
N MET A 258 14.44 17.54 16.19
CA MET A 258 13.56 16.49 15.65
C MET A 258 13.39 16.66 14.12
N TYR A 259 14.44 16.39 13.36
CA TYR A 259 14.43 16.50 11.90
C TYR A 259 13.52 15.44 11.26
N SER A 260 12.51 15.91 10.51
CA SER A 260 11.51 15.07 9.83
C SER A 260 11.51 15.22 8.31
N GLY A 261 12.40 16.03 7.75
CA GLY A 261 12.55 16.17 6.30
C GLY A 261 13.71 17.06 5.93
N GLU A 262 14.56 16.58 5.00
CA GLU A 262 15.70 17.29 4.44
C GLU A 262 15.66 17.21 2.91
N SER A 263 15.91 18.34 2.23
CA SER A 263 16.02 18.34 0.76
C SER A 263 16.92 19.44 0.25
N PHE A 264 17.74 19.12 -0.74
CA PHE A 264 18.55 20.12 -1.44
C PHE A 264 17.76 20.84 -2.53
N SER A 265 18.01 22.15 -2.70
CA SER A 265 17.57 22.87 -3.90
C SER A 265 18.08 22.17 -5.16
N PRO A 266 17.41 22.33 -6.33
CA PRO A 266 17.86 21.66 -7.56
C PRO A 266 19.30 21.99 -7.96
N ASP A 267 19.77 23.22 -7.71
CA ASP A 267 21.16 23.61 -7.95
C ASP A 267 22.14 23.07 -6.88
N GLY A 268 21.60 22.50 -5.77
CA GLY A 268 22.40 21.92 -4.69
C GLY A 268 23.05 22.94 -3.74
N LYS A 269 22.66 24.21 -3.78
CA LYS A 269 23.28 25.29 -2.98
C LYS A 269 22.57 25.60 -1.67
N LEU A 270 21.32 25.19 -1.54
CA LEU A 270 20.49 25.40 -0.36
C LEU A 270 19.94 24.07 0.17
N VAL A 271 19.65 24.06 1.49
CA VAL A 271 19.02 22.90 2.14
C VAL A 271 17.75 23.37 2.84
N MET A 272 16.63 22.74 2.51
CA MET A 272 15.37 22.90 3.24
C MET A 272 15.30 21.83 4.32
N LEU A 273 15.07 22.23 5.56
CA LEU A 273 14.98 21.38 6.75
C LEU A 273 13.61 21.56 7.39
N THR A 274 12.94 20.48 7.71
CA THR A 274 11.71 20.49 8.51
C THR A 274 11.96 19.80 9.84
N THR A 275 11.53 20.44 10.93
CA THR A 275 11.60 19.89 12.29
C THR A 275 10.21 19.81 12.90
N ILE A 276 9.95 18.75 13.66
CA ILE A 276 8.75 18.62 14.50
C ILE A 276 8.91 19.56 15.69
N GLN A 277 7.82 20.19 16.12
CA GLN A 277 7.78 21.11 17.25
C GLN A 277 6.78 20.65 18.31
N LYS A 278 6.85 21.21 19.49
CA LYS A 278 5.84 21.08 20.56
C LYS A 278 4.73 22.12 20.40
N PRO A 279 3.52 21.88 20.95
CA PRO A 279 3.12 20.73 21.76
C PRO A 279 2.83 19.49 20.92
N PHE A 280 3.02 18.27 21.49
CA PHE A 280 2.56 17.02 20.88
C PHE A 280 1.08 16.78 21.16
N SER A 281 0.51 15.73 20.59
CA SER A 281 -0.90 15.37 20.74
C SER A 281 -1.09 13.91 21.12
N TYR A 282 -2.15 13.64 21.90
CA TYR A 282 -2.60 12.31 22.24
C TYR A 282 -3.76 11.79 21.35
N ILE A 283 -4.28 12.63 20.44
CA ILE A 283 -5.44 12.31 19.60
C ILE A 283 -5.15 12.29 18.11
N VAL A 284 -3.98 12.77 17.70
CA VAL A 284 -3.54 12.72 16.29
C VAL A 284 -2.10 12.20 16.16
N PRO A 285 -1.73 11.60 15.03
CA PRO A 285 -0.38 11.10 14.79
C PRO A 285 0.61 12.22 14.43
N VAL A 286 1.89 11.87 14.42
CA VAL A 286 3.04 12.78 14.23
C VAL A 286 2.96 13.68 13.00
N ASN A 287 2.34 13.24 11.91
CA ASN A 287 2.17 14.06 10.70
C ASN A 287 1.19 15.23 10.86
N ARG A 288 0.55 15.35 12.01
CA ARG A 288 -0.30 16.47 12.42
C ARG A 288 0.29 17.30 13.57
N PHE A 289 1.48 16.93 14.08
CA PHE A 289 2.19 17.72 15.07
C PHE A 289 2.68 19.05 14.47
N PRO A 290 2.94 20.06 15.28
CA PRO A 290 3.51 21.31 14.80
C PRO A 290 4.84 21.05 14.10
N SER A 291 5.11 21.82 13.06
CA SER A 291 6.39 21.72 12.36
C SER A 291 6.90 23.09 11.90
N LYS A 292 8.22 23.19 11.83
CA LYS A 292 8.92 24.37 11.34
C LYS A 292 9.82 24.00 10.18
N THR A 293 9.70 24.72 9.07
CA THR A 293 10.54 24.53 7.89
C THR A 293 11.41 25.75 7.68
N ILE A 294 12.73 25.53 7.62
CA ILE A 294 13.73 26.57 7.35
C ILE A 294 14.52 26.23 6.10
N VAL A 295 15.02 27.25 5.42
CA VAL A 295 16.04 27.09 4.38
C VAL A 295 17.37 27.57 4.96
N THR A 296 18.43 26.80 4.71
CA THR A 296 19.82 27.08 5.11
C THR A 296 20.74 27.11 3.90
N ASP A 297 21.92 27.70 4.05
CA ASP A 297 23.03 27.49 3.15
C ASP A 297 23.71 26.11 3.39
N LEU A 298 24.75 25.78 2.61
CA LEU A 298 25.49 24.51 2.72
C LEU A 298 26.33 24.39 4.00
N SER A 299 26.50 25.47 4.76
CA SER A 299 27.12 25.44 6.07
C SER A 299 26.13 25.15 7.22
N GLY A 300 24.84 25.11 6.92
CA GLY A 300 23.76 24.95 7.90
C GLY A 300 23.29 26.27 8.54
N LYS A 301 23.78 27.43 8.06
CA LYS A 301 23.35 28.75 8.54
C LYS A 301 21.92 29.04 8.03
N PRO A 302 20.96 29.38 8.91
CA PRO A 302 19.62 29.71 8.49
C PRO A 302 19.57 30.98 7.61
N ILE A 303 18.81 30.88 6.50
CA ILE A 303 18.51 31.99 5.60
C ILE A 303 17.10 32.50 5.87
N LYS A 304 16.11 31.59 5.90
CA LYS A 304 14.70 31.94 6.06
C LYS A 304 13.90 30.84 6.72
N THR A 305 12.97 31.20 7.62
CA THR A 305 11.84 30.36 8.00
C THR A 305 10.79 30.51 6.90
N VAL A 306 10.47 29.42 6.20
CA VAL A 306 9.57 29.42 5.03
C VAL A 306 8.18 28.91 5.37
N ASN A 307 8.05 28.07 6.42
CA ASN A 307 6.76 27.56 6.88
C ASN A 307 6.77 27.27 8.38
N GLU A 308 5.66 27.51 9.03
CA GLU A 308 5.36 27.09 10.40
C GLU A 308 3.93 26.56 10.39
N VAL A 309 3.79 25.31 10.80
CA VAL A 309 2.51 24.61 10.83
C VAL A 309 2.12 24.40 12.29
N PRO A 310 0.96 24.89 12.74
CA PRO A 310 0.48 24.65 14.11
C PRO A 310 0.02 23.18 14.29
N LEU A 311 -0.20 22.79 15.53
CA LEU A 311 -0.83 21.52 15.85
C LEU A 311 -2.21 21.43 15.16
N THR A 312 -2.44 20.35 14.44
CA THR A 312 -3.65 20.17 13.61
C THR A 312 -4.51 19.04 14.18
N GLU A 313 -5.10 19.25 15.33
CA GLU A 313 -6.04 18.29 15.94
C GLU A 313 -7.42 18.34 15.29
N THR A 314 -7.84 19.52 14.85
CA THR A 314 -9.13 19.75 14.21
C THR A 314 -8.96 19.93 12.71
N MET A 315 -9.76 19.23 11.93
CA MET A 315 -9.83 19.35 10.48
C MET A 315 -11.30 19.48 10.04
N PRO A 316 -11.60 20.22 8.96
CA PRO A 316 -12.91 20.15 8.35
C PRO A 316 -13.27 18.73 7.95
N LYS A 317 -14.57 18.45 7.82
CA LYS A 317 -15.09 17.13 7.43
C LYS A 317 -14.90 16.89 5.93
N GLY A 318 -14.68 15.62 5.55
CA GLY A 318 -14.68 15.14 4.17
C GLY A 318 -13.29 14.86 3.60
N PHE A 319 -13.27 14.06 2.53
CA PHE A 319 -12.01 13.66 1.90
C PHE A 319 -11.34 14.75 1.07
N SER A 320 -12.10 15.78 0.68
CA SER A 320 -11.55 16.99 0.06
C SER A 320 -11.14 18.07 1.08
N ALA A 321 -11.24 17.75 2.39
CA ALA A 321 -10.80 18.65 3.45
C ALA A 321 -9.28 18.72 3.53
N THR A 322 -8.76 19.87 3.90
CA THR A 322 -7.32 20.08 4.13
C THR A 322 -7.12 21.10 5.27
N ARG A 323 -5.90 21.21 5.77
CA ARG A 323 -5.58 22.24 6.76
C ARG A 323 -5.43 23.62 6.11
N GLU A 324 -5.58 24.65 6.89
CA GLU A 324 -5.22 26.01 6.52
C GLU A 324 -3.70 26.21 6.38
N GLY A 325 -3.32 27.35 5.78
CA GLY A 325 -1.95 27.76 5.61
C GLY A 325 -1.21 27.08 4.48
N LYS A 326 0.10 27.28 4.44
CA LYS A 326 0.97 26.71 3.38
C LYS A 326 1.08 25.21 3.53
N ARG A 327 0.81 24.47 2.46
CA ARG A 327 0.95 23.01 2.37
C ARG A 327 1.68 22.60 1.10
N ASN A 328 2.14 21.35 1.01
CA ASN A 328 2.87 20.81 -0.14
C ASN A 328 4.09 21.67 -0.54
N MET A 329 4.85 22.15 0.46
CA MET A 329 6.03 22.95 0.22
C MET A 329 7.19 22.10 -0.27
N VAL A 330 7.63 22.35 -1.50
CA VAL A 330 8.70 21.60 -2.18
C VAL A 330 9.52 22.50 -3.08
N TRP A 331 10.74 22.10 -3.42
CA TRP A 331 11.53 22.75 -4.46
C TRP A 331 10.89 22.53 -5.83
N ARG A 332 10.77 23.58 -6.62
CA ARG A 332 10.39 23.48 -8.03
C ARG A 332 11.50 22.77 -8.80
N ALA A 333 11.14 21.75 -9.58
CA ALA A 333 12.11 20.95 -10.33
C ALA A 333 12.76 21.72 -11.49
N ASP A 334 12.07 22.71 -12.04
CA ASP A 334 12.48 23.50 -13.23
C ASP A 334 13.36 24.71 -12.88
N LYS A 335 13.49 25.07 -11.61
CA LYS A 335 14.23 26.27 -11.14
C LYS A 335 15.40 25.87 -10.24
N PRO A 336 16.48 26.70 -10.22
CA PRO A 336 17.65 26.38 -9.39
C PRO A 336 17.35 26.33 -7.88
N ALA A 337 16.57 27.32 -7.37
CA ALA A 337 16.29 27.48 -5.96
C ALA A 337 14.96 28.24 -5.73
N SER A 338 13.86 27.67 -6.17
CA SER A 338 12.50 28.20 -5.96
C SER A 338 11.66 27.19 -5.23
N LEU A 339 10.93 27.61 -4.20
CA LEU A 339 9.91 26.80 -3.53
C LEU A 339 8.57 26.97 -4.23
N SER A 340 7.75 25.91 -4.23
CA SER A 340 6.32 25.99 -4.49
C SER A 340 5.55 25.48 -3.29
N TYR A 341 4.36 26.04 -3.09
CA TYR A 341 3.42 25.59 -2.06
C TYR A 341 1.99 25.95 -2.45
N VAL A 342 1.02 25.40 -1.73
CA VAL A 342 -0.41 25.56 -1.99
C VAL A 342 -1.09 26.12 -0.74
N VAL A 343 -2.07 27.01 -0.95
CA VAL A 343 -2.94 27.56 0.10
C VAL A 343 -4.39 27.28 -0.25
N ALA A 344 -5.17 26.84 0.73
CA ALA A 344 -6.61 26.65 0.56
C ALA A 344 -7.35 27.99 0.69
N LEU A 345 -8.10 28.36 -0.34
CA LEU A 345 -8.88 29.62 -0.39
C LEU A 345 -10.22 29.50 0.33
N ASP A 346 -10.69 28.28 0.59
CA ASP A 346 -11.90 27.99 1.37
C ASP A 346 -11.61 27.69 2.85
N GLY A 347 -10.39 27.97 3.33
CA GLY A 347 -9.95 27.59 4.68
C GLY A 347 -9.81 26.06 4.87
N GLY A 348 -9.72 25.31 3.77
CA GLY A 348 -9.66 23.85 3.77
C GLY A 348 -11.00 23.14 3.96
N ASP A 349 -12.10 23.88 4.04
CA ASP A 349 -13.45 23.32 4.28
C ASP A 349 -14.22 23.08 2.96
N PRO A 350 -14.44 21.79 2.58
CA PRO A 350 -15.18 21.47 1.37
C PRO A 350 -16.63 21.99 1.34
N ALA A 351 -17.22 22.24 2.50
CA ALA A 351 -18.60 22.73 2.61
C ALA A 351 -18.76 24.19 2.18
N LYS A 352 -17.68 24.98 2.22
CA LYS A 352 -17.71 26.38 1.76
C LYS A 352 -17.84 26.44 0.24
N LYS A 353 -18.76 27.27 -0.26
CA LYS A 353 -18.93 27.51 -1.70
C LYS A 353 -18.01 28.65 -2.13
N VAL A 354 -17.05 28.34 -3.00
CA VAL A 354 -16.07 29.28 -3.55
C VAL A 354 -15.80 28.94 -5.02
N ASP A 355 -15.39 29.94 -5.82
CA ASP A 355 -15.05 29.71 -7.24
C ASP A 355 -13.73 28.93 -7.39
N TYR A 356 -12.79 29.18 -6.49
CA TYR A 356 -11.48 28.52 -6.47
C TYR A 356 -11.19 27.98 -5.09
N ARG A 357 -10.75 26.73 -5.04
CA ARG A 357 -10.45 26.02 -3.80
C ARG A 357 -9.02 26.20 -3.33
N ASP A 358 -8.08 26.22 -4.26
CA ASP A 358 -6.66 26.26 -3.95
C ASP A 358 -5.93 27.28 -4.83
N GLU A 359 -4.81 27.82 -4.29
CA GLU A 359 -3.90 28.72 -5.01
C GLU A 359 -2.47 28.21 -4.84
N VAL A 360 -1.76 28.09 -5.96
CA VAL A 360 -0.35 27.66 -6.01
C VAL A 360 0.55 28.88 -6.09
N PHE A 361 1.56 28.89 -5.23
CA PHE A 361 2.55 29.95 -5.15
C PHE A 361 3.94 29.45 -5.53
N SER A 362 4.78 30.36 -6.03
CA SER A 362 6.24 30.19 -6.16
C SER A 362 6.95 31.23 -5.32
N TRP A 363 8.05 30.81 -4.68
CA TRP A 363 8.87 31.70 -3.84
C TRP A 363 10.36 31.48 -4.13
N ASP A 364 10.98 32.48 -4.74
CA ASP A 364 12.35 32.38 -5.23
C ASP A 364 13.35 32.74 -4.13
N ALA A 365 14.50 32.04 -4.08
CA ALA A 365 15.60 32.41 -3.22
C ALA A 365 16.14 33.81 -3.60
N PRO A 366 16.60 34.61 -2.58
CA PRO A 366 16.82 34.29 -1.18
C PRO A 366 15.58 34.45 -0.26
N PHE A 367 14.34 34.47 -0.79
CA PHE A 367 13.08 34.52 -0.06
C PHE A 367 12.82 35.87 0.65
N ASP A 368 13.40 36.92 0.17
CA ASP A 368 13.23 38.33 0.64
C ASP A 368 12.02 39.02 -0.03
N GLN A 369 11.69 38.60 -1.26
CA GLN A 369 10.52 39.04 -1.99
C GLN A 369 9.26 38.27 -1.59
N ALA A 370 8.08 38.88 -1.80
CA ALA A 370 6.81 38.22 -1.59
C ALA A 370 6.64 37.03 -2.56
N PRO A 371 6.03 35.92 -2.11
CA PRO A 371 5.69 34.84 -3.01
C PRO A 371 4.76 35.26 -4.15
N LYS A 372 4.97 34.72 -5.32
CA LYS A 372 4.16 34.97 -6.52
C LYS A 372 3.05 33.95 -6.64
N SER A 373 1.80 34.41 -6.79
CA SER A 373 0.68 33.54 -7.21
C SER A 373 0.93 33.07 -8.65
N LEU A 374 0.75 31.76 -8.87
CA LEU A 374 0.93 31.16 -10.19
C LEU A 374 -0.40 30.78 -10.84
N ILE A 375 -1.27 30.12 -10.09
CA ILE A 375 -2.54 29.60 -10.62
C ILE A 375 -3.50 29.31 -9.44
N LYS A 376 -4.81 29.52 -9.70
CA LYS A 376 -5.90 29.06 -8.84
C LYS A 376 -6.59 27.87 -9.48
N THR A 377 -6.98 26.88 -8.66
CA THR A 377 -7.71 25.70 -9.11
C THR A 377 -9.13 25.70 -8.56
N ALA A 378 -10.09 25.35 -9.42
CA ALA A 378 -11.50 25.29 -9.03
C ALA A 378 -11.81 24.13 -8.08
N GLN A 379 -11.00 23.07 -8.13
CA GLN A 379 -11.06 21.92 -7.24
C GLN A 379 -9.82 21.87 -6.35
N ARG A 380 -9.71 20.83 -5.50
CA ARG A 380 -8.57 20.67 -4.62
C ARG A 380 -7.32 20.29 -5.44
N PHE A 381 -6.23 21.03 -5.26
CA PHE A 381 -4.94 20.70 -5.86
C PHE A 381 -4.55 19.24 -5.58
N SER A 382 -4.17 18.53 -6.63
CA SER A 382 -3.71 17.14 -6.58
C SER A 382 -2.22 17.02 -6.88
N ASN A 383 -1.77 17.53 -8.03
CA ASN A 383 -0.38 17.39 -8.48
C ASN A 383 0.05 18.51 -9.42
N ILE A 384 1.37 18.73 -9.52
CA ILE A 384 2.00 19.60 -10.49
C ILE A 384 3.23 18.94 -11.09
N ILE A 385 3.38 19.01 -12.43
CA ILE A 385 4.57 18.59 -13.18
C ILE A 385 5.16 19.84 -13.82
N TRP A 386 6.30 20.28 -13.33
CA TRP A 386 7.04 21.39 -13.88
C TRP A 386 7.64 20.98 -15.22
N GLY A 387 7.61 21.85 -16.22
CA GLY A 387 8.21 21.62 -17.52
C GLY A 387 9.38 22.60 -17.75
N ASN A 388 9.02 23.81 -18.10
CA ASN A 388 9.96 24.91 -18.34
C ASN A 388 9.33 26.24 -17.91
N ASP A 389 9.96 27.37 -18.25
CA ASP A 389 9.46 28.69 -17.89
C ASP A 389 8.07 29.03 -18.48
N LYS A 390 7.64 28.35 -19.55
CA LYS A 390 6.39 28.65 -20.27
C LYS A 390 5.31 27.61 -20.06
N LEU A 391 5.67 26.42 -19.56
CA LEU A 391 4.74 25.31 -19.44
C LEU A 391 4.93 24.51 -18.18
N ALA A 392 3.85 24.30 -17.44
CA ALA A 392 3.71 23.28 -16.41
C ALA A 392 2.32 22.63 -16.54
N VAL A 393 2.20 21.42 -16.00
CA VAL A 393 0.95 20.67 -15.92
C VAL A 393 0.44 20.72 -14.49
N ILE A 394 -0.81 21.07 -14.27
CA ILE A 394 -1.45 21.01 -12.95
C ILE A 394 -2.71 20.15 -13.02
N THR A 395 -2.93 19.36 -12.00
CA THR A 395 -4.13 18.54 -11.84
C THR A 395 -4.83 18.92 -10.54
N ASP A 396 -6.14 19.12 -10.61
CA ASP A 396 -7.02 19.26 -9.47
C ASP A 396 -8.09 18.15 -9.48
N SER A 397 -8.67 17.86 -8.32
CA SER A 397 -9.68 16.81 -8.20
C SER A 397 -10.70 17.12 -7.11
N TRP A 398 -11.89 16.52 -7.24
CA TRP A 398 -12.95 16.63 -6.25
C TRP A 398 -13.49 15.25 -5.88
N TYR A 399 -13.38 14.92 -4.59
CA TYR A 399 -13.68 13.58 -4.13
C TYR A 399 -15.13 13.17 -4.37
N ASP A 400 -16.11 14.02 -4.05
CA ASP A 400 -17.51 13.64 -4.06
C ASP A 400 -18.03 13.33 -5.47
N THR A 401 -17.53 14.03 -6.49
CA THR A 401 -17.88 13.83 -7.90
C THR A 401 -16.94 12.88 -8.63
N ARG A 402 -15.80 12.51 -8.02
CA ARG A 402 -14.71 11.76 -8.67
C ARG A 402 -14.14 12.50 -9.89
N ASN A 403 -14.45 13.78 -10.04
CA ASN A 403 -13.94 14.58 -11.16
C ASN A 403 -12.46 14.91 -10.96
N GLU A 404 -11.71 14.83 -12.04
CA GLU A 404 -10.30 15.19 -12.15
C GLU A 404 -10.11 16.06 -13.39
N LYS A 405 -9.47 17.23 -13.23
CA LYS A 405 -9.13 18.14 -14.31
C LYS A 405 -7.65 18.36 -14.39
N THR A 406 -7.12 18.36 -15.60
CA THR A 406 -5.70 18.62 -15.87
C THR A 406 -5.59 19.82 -16.78
N TYR A 407 -4.68 20.74 -16.43
CA TYR A 407 -4.47 21.98 -17.17
C TYR A 407 -3.01 22.16 -17.54
N PHE A 408 -2.79 22.79 -18.70
CA PHE A 408 -1.53 23.46 -19.05
C PHE A 408 -1.59 24.92 -18.60
N PHE A 409 -0.54 25.40 -17.95
CA PHE A 409 -0.43 26.80 -17.56
C PHE A 409 1.00 27.31 -17.73
N ASN A 410 1.13 28.64 -17.86
CA ASN A 410 2.40 29.32 -18.01
C ASN A 410 2.90 29.85 -16.65
N PRO A 411 3.94 29.23 -16.03
CA PRO A 411 4.43 29.66 -14.71
C PRO A 411 5.05 31.07 -14.69
N SER A 412 5.48 31.60 -15.85
CA SER A 412 6.07 32.93 -15.96
C SER A 412 5.05 34.01 -16.27
N ASN A 413 3.85 33.64 -16.73
CA ASN A 413 2.76 34.57 -17.03
C ASN A 413 1.44 34.11 -16.36
N PRO A 414 1.26 34.33 -15.06
CA PRO A 414 0.05 33.93 -14.33
C PRO A 414 -1.24 34.59 -14.83
N ALA A 415 -1.13 35.69 -15.60
CA ALA A 415 -2.30 36.33 -16.21
C ALA A 415 -2.83 35.56 -17.44
N GLU A 416 -2.03 34.70 -18.03
CA GLU A 416 -2.44 33.85 -19.14
C GLU A 416 -3.40 32.76 -18.61
N LYS A 417 -4.55 32.64 -19.25
CA LYS A 417 -5.54 31.64 -18.87
C LYS A 417 -5.02 30.24 -19.04
N ALA A 418 -5.07 29.43 -17.98
CA ALA A 418 -4.76 28.02 -18.07
C ALA A 418 -5.70 27.28 -19.05
N ARG A 419 -5.13 26.36 -19.82
CA ARG A 419 -5.85 25.59 -20.84
C ARG A 419 -6.23 24.22 -20.27
N LEU A 420 -7.52 23.89 -20.32
CA LEU A 420 -8.03 22.57 -19.92
C LEU A 420 -7.55 21.51 -20.93
N VAL A 421 -6.83 20.51 -20.44
CA VAL A 421 -6.31 19.39 -21.24
C VAL A 421 -7.21 18.16 -21.10
N PHE A 422 -7.56 17.82 -19.85
CA PHE A 422 -8.46 16.70 -19.54
C PHE A 422 -9.48 17.10 -18.48
N ASP A 423 -10.72 16.63 -18.66
CA ASP A 423 -11.81 16.69 -17.70
C ASP A 423 -12.49 15.32 -17.68
N ARG A 424 -12.32 14.56 -16.58
CA ARG A 424 -12.78 13.18 -16.57
C ARG A 424 -13.23 12.74 -15.18
N ASN A 425 -13.96 11.64 -15.12
CA ASN A 425 -14.15 10.88 -13.90
C ASN A 425 -12.87 10.06 -13.63
N SER A 426 -12.27 10.22 -12.46
CA SER A 426 -11.06 9.49 -12.04
C SER A 426 -11.28 7.97 -11.90
N GLN A 427 -12.53 7.53 -11.74
CA GLN A 427 -12.91 6.12 -11.70
C GLN A 427 -13.10 5.51 -13.10
N ASP A 428 -13.21 6.34 -14.15
CA ASP A 428 -13.28 5.87 -15.54
C ASP A 428 -11.88 5.46 -16.04
N ILE A 429 -11.63 4.15 -15.98
CA ILE A 429 -10.35 3.55 -16.36
C ILE A 429 -10.16 3.55 -17.89
N TYR A 430 -11.27 3.40 -18.66
CA TYR A 430 -11.21 3.33 -20.12
C TYR A 430 -10.95 4.70 -20.75
N ALA A 431 -11.35 5.78 -20.10
CA ALA A 431 -11.06 7.15 -20.51
C ALA A 431 -9.71 7.68 -19.98
N ASN A 432 -8.88 6.84 -19.34
CA ASN A 432 -7.59 7.27 -18.80
C ASN A 432 -6.63 7.64 -19.94
N PRO A 433 -6.19 8.92 -20.03
CA PRO A 433 -5.33 9.38 -21.12
C PRO A 433 -3.87 8.95 -20.98
N GLY A 434 -3.53 8.27 -19.89
CA GLY A 434 -2.15 7.96 -19.54
C GLY A 434 -1.52 9.04 -18.65
N ARG A 435 -0.28 8.80 -18.24
CA ARG A 435 0.56 9.74 -17.48
C ARG A 435 1.48 10.52 -18.42
N PHE A 436 1.68 11.79 -18.12
CA PHE A 436 2.70 12.58 -18.81
C PHE A 436 4.09 11.99 -18.55
N GLU A 437 4.86 11.82 -19.61
CA GLU A 437 6.25 11.39 -19.53
C GLU A 437 7.13 12.53 -19.02
N THR A 438 8.19 12.17 -18.30
CA THR A 438 9.14 13.11 -17.72
C THR A 438 10.55 12.76 -18.08
N LYS A 439 11.42 13.77 -18.19
CA LYS A 439 12.87 13.62 -18.40
C LYS A 439 13.67 14.35 -17.33
N ARG A 440 14.96 14.02 -17.18
CA ARG A 440 15.88 14.76 -16.30
C ARG A 440 16.32 16.06 -16.97
N ASN A 441 16.37 17.14 -16.20
CA ASN A 441 16.89 18.42 -16.64
C ASN A 441 18.36 18.62 -16.17
N GLN A 442 18.91 19.82 -16.38
CA GLN A 442 20.27 20.19 -15.98
C GLN A 442 20.53 20.14 -14.46
N TYR A 443 19.48 20.08 -13.64
CA TYR A 443 19.57 19.94 -12.19
C TYR A 443 19.44 18.51 -11.72
N ASP A 444 19.33 17.55 -12.65
CA ASP A 444 19.03 16.15 -12.38
C ASP A 444 17.63 15.94 -11.73
N ARG A 445 16.69 16.85 -12.03
CA ARG A 445 15.30 16.77 -11.57
C ARG A 445 14.40 16.34 -12.73
N ARG A 446 13.37 15.54 -12.40
CA ARG A 446 12.39 15.15 -13.39
C ARG A 446 11.44 16.31 -13.69
N VAL A 447 11.35 16.66 -14.95
CA VAL A 447 10.42 17.67 -15.50
C VAL A 447 9.63 17.07 -16.63
N LEU A 448 8.52 17.69 -17.04
CA LEU A 448 7.74 17.29 -18.21
C LEU A 448 8.65 17.12 -19.42
N ALA A 449 8.55 15.98 -20.08
CA ALA A 449 9.28 15.75 -21.33
C ALA A 449 8.63 16.58 -22.43
N ILE A 450 9.36 17.60 -22.89
CA ILE A 450 8.97 18.46 -24.01
C ILE A 450 10.01 18.27 -25.10
N GLU A 451 9.57 17.77 -26.28
CA GLU A 451 10.38 17.63 -27.48
C GLU A 451 9.56 18.10 -28.69
N ASP A 452 10.14 18.93 -29.51
CA ASP A 452 9.49 19.49 -30.76
C ASP A 452 8.08 20.04 -30.49
N ASN A 453 7.90 20.83 -29.42
CA ASN A 453 6.63 21.40 -28.98
C ASN A 453 5.54 20.36 -28.66
N LYS A 454 5.93 19.15 -28.24
CA LYS A 454 5.05 18.05 -27.87
C LYS A 454 5.31 17.61 -26.43
N ALA A 455 4.24 17.25 -25.73
CA ALA A 455 4.26 16.47 -24.50
C ALA A 455 3.87 15.02 -24.83
N TYR A 456 4.33 14.07 -24.04
CA TYR A 456 4.12 12.65 -24.30
C TYR A 456 3.32 12.01 -23.17
N LEU A 457 2.46 11.07 -23.55
CA LEU A 457 1.60 10.33 -22.65
C LEU A 457 1.86 8.83 -22.80
N ILE A 458 2.03 8.13 -21.67
CA ILE A 458 2.11 6.67 -21.61
C ILE A 458 0.86 6.16 -20.91
N GLY A 459 0.05 5.37 -21.61
CA GLY A 459 -1.20 4.84 -21.08
C GLY A 459 -1.24 3.32 -21.01
N ALA A 460 -1.95 2.78 -20.00
CA ALA A 460 -2.18 1.35 -19.85
C ALA A 460 -3.12 0.77 -20.92
N GLY A 461 -3.94 1.61 -21.56
CA GLY A 461 -4.77 1.24 -22.70
C GLY A 461 -5.88 0.23 -22.40
N HIS A 462 -6.48 0.29 -21.20
CA HIS A 462 -7.63 -0.53 -20.86
C HIS A 462 -8.85 -0.14 -21.70
N SER A 463 -9.61 -1.13 -22.15
CA SER A 463 -10.82 -0.94 -22.94
C SER A 463 -11.74 -2.17 -22.82
N LYS A 464 -12.95 -2.08 -23.36
CA LYS A 464 -13.86 -3.26 -23.47
C LYS A 464 -13.21 -4.44 -24.24
N LYS A 465 -12.25 -4.15 -25.14
CA LYS A 465 -11.56 -5.16 -25.97
C LYS A 465 -10.35 -5.78 -25.29
N GLY A 466 -9.87 -5.21 -24.20
CA GLY A 466 -8.67 -5.66 -23.46
C GLY A 466 -7.75 -4.50 -23.13
N GLN A 467 -6.49 -4.84 -22.85
CA GLN A 467 -5.45 -3.90 -22.46
C GLN A 467 -4.40 -3.77 -23.57
N PHE A 468 -4.27 -2.58 -24.13
CA PHE A 468 -3.33 -2.26 -25.20
C PHE A 468 -2.54 -1.00 -24.87
N PRO A 469 -1.45 -1.12 -24.10
CA PRO A 469 -0.64 0.01 -23.67
C PRO A 469 -0.14 0.84 -24.86
N PHE A 470 -0.04 2.15 -24.66
CA PHE A 470 0.23 3.08 -25.76
C PHE A 470 1.14 4.23 -25.36
N ILE A 471 1.68 4.89 -26.41
CA ILE A 471 2.38 6.18 -26.33
C ILE A 471 1.67 7.14 -27.26
N ASP A 472 1.21 8.27 -26.73
CA ASP A 472 0.69 9.39 -27.49
C ASP A 472 1.65 10.58 -27.41
N ALA A 473 1.84 11.28 -28.52
CA ALA A 473 2.40 12.63 -28.57
C ALA A 473 1.26 13.64 -28.63
N MET A 474 1.28 14.63 -27.75
CA MET A 474 0.31 15.72 -27.71
C MET A 474 0.98 17.02 -28.13
N GLN A 475 0.46 17.69 -29.16
CA GLN A 475 0.88 19.04 -29.52
C GLN A 475 0.53 20.00 -28.37
N ILE A 476 1.50 20.78 -27.88
CA ILE A 476 1.28 21.66 -26.75
C ILE A 476 0.27 22.76 -27.08
N ASP A 477 0.30 23.30 -28.30
CA ASP A 477 -0.53 24.43 -28.68
C ASP A 477 -1.98 24.05 -29.01
N SER A 478 -2.19 22.99 -29.79
CA SER A 478 -3.51 22.54 -30.27
C SER A 478 -4.16 21.50 -29.34
N LEU A 479 -3.39 20.85 -28.44
CA LEU A 479 -3.79 19.70 -27.64
C LEU A 479 -4.15 18.45 -28.48
N GLU A 480 -3.89 18.44 -29.77
CA GLU A 480 -4.11 17.29 -30.65
C GLU A 480 -3.14 16.16 -30.29
N LYS A 481 -3.68 14.95 -30.22
CA LYS A 481 -2.91 13.74 -29.92
C LYS A 481 -2.68 12.89 -31.16
N THR A 482 -1.43 12.46 -31.31
CA THR A 482 -1.04 11.47 -32.34
C THR A 482 -0.57 10.20 -31.63
N ARG A 483 -1.17 9.04 -31.93
CA ARG A 483 -0.72 7.74 -31.45
C ARG A 483 0.61 7.39 -32.12
N LEU A 484 1.69 7.34 -31.33
CA LEU A 484 3.02 6.94 -31.78
C LEU A 484 3.22 5.44 -31.76
N TYR A 485 2.68 4.80 -30.72
CA TYR A 485 2.79 3.37 -30.49
C TYR A 485 1.57 2.83 -29.76
N GLN A 486 1.18 1.63 -30.10
CA GLN A 486 0.21 0.84 -29.33
C GLN A 486 0.63 -0.62 -29.39
N SER A 487 0.68 -1.26 -28.21
CA SER A 487 0.93 -2.70 -28.12
C SER A 487 -0.16 -3.48 -28.84
N THR A 488 0.23 -4.46 -29.65
CA THR A 488 -0.68 -5.32 -30.42
C THR A 488 -0.72 -6.75 -29.87
N TYR A 489 -0.05 -7.02 -28.74
CA TYR A 489 -0.04 -8.37 -28.14
C TYR A 489 -1.44 -8.79 -27.70
N THR A 490 -1.81 -10.01 -28.05
CA THR A 490 -3.05 -10.67 -27.63
C THR A 490 -2.79 -11.82 -26.67
N ASP A 491 -1.55 -12.32 -26.60
CA ASP A 491 -1.07 -13.44 -25.77
C ASP A 491 -0.14 -13.02 -24.63
N LYS A 492 0.25 -11.74 -24.59
CA LYS A 492 1.17 -11.13 -23.60
C LYS A 492 0.66 -9.78 -23.14
N ILE A 493 1.28 -9.27 -22.09
CA ILE A 493 1.14 -7.87 -21.67
C ILE A 493 2.51 -7.20 -21.80
N GLU A 494 2.52 -6.06 -22.44
CA GLU A 494 3.66 -5.18 -22.54
C GLU A 494 3.38 -3.90 -21.74
N ASN A 495 4.05 -3.69 -20.64
CA ASN A 495 3.93 -2.49 -19.83
C ASN A 495 5.04 -1.51 -20.19
N ILE A 496 4.69 -0.36 -20.77
CA ILE A 496 5.65 0.68 -21.15
C ILE A 496 6.09 1.44 -19.89
N GLN A 497 7.39 1.41 -19.59
CA GLN A 497 7.96 1.99 -18.39
C GLN A 497 8.38 3.46 -18.60
N SER A 498 9.11 3.74 -19.67
CA SER A 498 9.65 5.08 -19.99
C SER A 498 10.05 5.18 -21.45
N ILE A 499 10.13 6.41 -21.97
CA ILE A 499 10.75 6.72 -23.24
C ILE A 499 12.22 7.08 -22.97
N GLU A 500 13.15 6.32 -23.54
CA GLU A 500 14.58 6.49 -23.32
C GLU A 500 15.22 7.42 -24.35
N ASP A 501 14.75 7.36 -25.62
CA ASP A 501 15.19 8.25 -26.69
C ASP A 501 13.99 8.60 -27.58
N PHE A 502 13.55 9.84 -27.51
CA PHE A 502 12.39 10.33 -28.27
C PHE A 502 12.66 10.36 -29.78
N ALA A 503 13.88 10.71 -30.18
CA ALA A 503 14.25 10.81 -31.59
C ALA A 503 14.39 9.44 -32.24
N LYS A 504 15.00 8.47 -31.56
CA LYS A 504 15.13 7.09 -32.06
C LYS A 504 13.87 6.26 -31.86
N GLY A 505 13.05 6.62 -30.86
CA GLY A 505 11.88 5.85 -30.48
C GLY A 505 12.23 4.63 -29.62
N ASP A 506 13.27 4.72 -28.80
CA ASP A 506 13.66 3.67 -27.88
C ASP A 506 12.88 3.82 -26.57
N VAL A 507 12.27 2.73 -26.10
CA VAL A 507 11.47 2.68 -24.90
C VAL A 507 11.87 1.49 -24.02
N LEU A 508 11.78 1.66 -22.72
CA LEU A 508 11.90 0.56 -21.75
C LEU A 508 10.51 -0.06 -21.54
N VAL A 509 10.41 -1.36 -21.75
CA VAL A 509 9.17 -2.11 -21.54
C VAL A 509 9.40 -3.30 -20.64
N GLN A 510 8.33 -3.70 -19.94
CA GLN A 510 8.28 -4.99 -19.21
C GLN A 510 7.22 -5.87 -19.89
N ILE A 511 7.64 -7.07 -20.32
CA ILE A 511 6.76 -8.03 -20.98
C ILE A 511 6.56 -9.23 -20.08
N GLN A 512 5.33 -9.73 -20.05
CA GLN A 512 4.92 -10.89 -19.27
C GLN A 512 3.80 -11.66 -19.99
N SER A 513 3.64 -12.92 -19.65
CA SER A 513 2.44 -13.67 -20.01
C SER A 513 2.00 -14.55 -18.83
N LYS A 514 0.89 -15.28 -18.97
CA LYS A 514 0.44 -16.19 -17.91
C LYS A 514 1.53 -17.20 -17.50
N ASN A 515 2.44 -17.55 -18.40
CA ASN A 515 3.51 -18.54 -18.20
C ASN A 515 4.92 -17.94 -18.14
N GLU A 516 5.10 -16.72 -18.67
CA GLU A 516 6.41 -16.05 -18.72
C GLU A 516 6.50 -15.00 -17.60
N TYR A 517 7.51 -15.15 -16.75
CA TYR A 517 7.80 -14.19 -15.69
C TYR A 517 8.06 -12.80 -16.26
N PRO A 518 7.64 -11.71 -15.60
CA PRO A 518 7.89 -10.34 -16.07
C PRO A 518 9.38 -10.06 -16.26
N ASN A 519 9.77 -9.71 -17.49
CA ASN A 519 11.13 -9.37 -17.88
C ASN A 519 11.21 -8.02 -18.58
N PHE A 520 12.34 -7.33 -18.44
CA PHE A 520 12.58 -6.03 -19.05
C PHE A 520 13.24 -6.15 -20.42
N PHE A 521 12.85 -5.24 -21.32
CA PHE A 521 13.35 -5.16 -22.69
C PHE A 521 13.51 -3.70 -23.10
N PHE A 522 14.46 -3.43 -24.01
CA PHE A 522 14.41 -2.25 -24.85
C PHE A 522 13.63 -2.59 -26.11
N ARG A 523 12.64 -1.75 -26.41
CA ARG A 523 11.88 -1.80 -27.65
C ARG A 523 12.16 -0.54 -28.46
N ASN A 524 12.41 -0.68 -29.75
CA ASN A 524 12.34 0.43 -30.68
C ASN A 524 10.97 0.45 -31.35
N ILE A 525 10.18 1.51 -31.11
CA ILE A 525 8.79 1.59 -31.61
C ILE A 525 8.68 1.91 -33.11
N LYS A 526 9.78 2.30 -33.78
CA LYS A 526 9.79 2.60 -35.22
C LYS A 526 10.04 1.37 -36.08
N ASN A 527 10.86 0.43 -35.62
CA ASN A 527 11.22 -0.79 -36.35
C ASN A 527 10.82 -2.09 -35.65
N ASN A 528 10.15 -2.00 -34.50
CA ASN A 528 9.71 -3.12 -33.65
C ASN A 528 10.85 -4.02 -33.10
N GLN A 529 12.11 -3.58 -33.16
CA GLN A 529 13.22 -4.34 -32.56
C GLN A 529 13.02 -4.48 -31.05
N LEU A 530 13.23 -5.67 -30.52
CA LEU A 530 13.10 -5.99 -29.10
C LEU A 530 14.39 -6.66 -28.58
N ASN A 531 15.02 -6.05 -27.58
CA ASN A 531 16.26 -6.53 -26.98
C ASN A 531 16.04 -6.83 -25.50
N ALA A 532 16.23 -8.09 -25.09
CA ALA A 532 16.05 -8.50 -23.71
C ALA A 532 17.11 -7.90 -22.79
N ILE A 533 16.67 -7.32 -21.67
CA ILE A 533 17.53 -6.81 -20.60
C ILE A 533 17.63 -7.84 -19.48
N THR A 534 16.52 -8.49 -19.10
CA THR A 534 16.48 -9.51 -18.05
C THR A 534 15.93 -10.83 -18.58
N GLN A 535 16.25 -11.95 -17.89
CA GLN A 535 15.79 -13.28 -18.24
C GLN A 535 15.44 -14.07 -16.97
N PHE A 536 14.61 -13.46 -16.11
CA PHE A 536 14.16 -14.09 -14.88
C PHE A 536 13.24 -15.26 -15.19
N LYS A 537 13.46 -16.37 -14.48
CA LYS A 537 12.65 -17.57 -14.62
C LYS A 537 11.41 -17.51 -13.74
N ASN A 538 10.37 -18.23 -14.16
CA ASN A 538 9.16 -18.39 -13.36
C ASN A 538 9.46 -19.24 -12.10
N PRO A 539 9.32 -18.73 -10.89
CA PRO A 539 9.54 -19.52 -9.68
C PRO A 539 8.32 -20.37 -9.26
N TYR A 540 7.18 -20.23 -9.95
CA TYR A 540 5.89 -20.86 -9.59
C TYR A 540 5.53 -22.00 -10.55
N GLU A 541 6.45 -22.95 -10.75
CA GLU A 541 6.27 -24.09 -11.66
C GLU A 541 4.99 -24.90 -11.36
N GLY A 542 4.58 -24.98 -10.10
CA GLY A 542 3.36 -25.65 -9.67
C GLY A 542 2.04 -25.05 -10.22
N LEU A 543 2.09 -23.83 -10.79
CA LEU A 543 0.93 -23.20 -11.44
C LEU A 543 0.94 -23.31 -12.97
N LYS A 544 1.96 -23.88 -13.57
CA LYS A 544 2.14 -23.91 -15.03
C LYS A 544 0.94 -24.47 -15.79
N ASP A 545 0.37 -25.56 -15.27
CA ASP A 545 -0.74 -26.28 -15.91
C ASP A 545 -2.11 -25.91 -15.34
N VAL A 546 -2.18 -24.95 -14.40
CA VAL A 546 -3.43 -24.39 -13.89
C VAL A 546 -4.10 -23.55 -14.97
N SER A 547 -5.34 -23.88 -15.31
CA SER A 547 -6.12 -23.10 -16.28
C SER A 547 -6.44 -21.73 -15.70
N LYS A 548 -6.26 -20.66 -16.50
CA LYS A 548 -6.59 -19.29 -16.15
C LYS A 548 -7.42 -18.65 -17.25
N GLU A 549 -8.57 -18.10 -16.89
CA GLU A 549 -9.44 -17.35 -17.80
C GLU A 549 -10.11 -16.18 -17.09
N VAL A 550 -10.36 -15.10 -17.80
CA VAL A 550 -11.18 -13.98 -17.31
C VAL A 550 -12.62 -14.25 -17.73
N ILE A 551 -13.50 -14.38 -16.74
CA ILE A 551 -14.93 -14.50 -16.99
C ILE A 551 -15.60 -13.12 -16.82
N LYS A 552 -16.56 -12.83 -17.71
CA LYS A 552 -17.39 -11.62 -17.66
C LYS A 552 -18.84 -12.05 -17.49
N TYR A 553 -19.56 -11.36 -16.63
CA TYR A 553 -20.94 -11.66 -16.30
C TYR A 553 -21.70 -10.38 -15.92
N THR A 554 -23.00 -10.47 -15.85
CA THR A 554 -23.85 -9.29 -15.64
C THR A 554 -24.65 -9.47 -14.35
N ARG A 555 -24.60 -8.49 -13.48
CA ARG A 555 -25.45 -8.39 -12.30
C ARG A 555 -26.89 -8.08 -12.74
N LYS A 556 -27.89 -8.48 -11.96
CA LYS A 556 -29.32 -8.34 -12.31
C LYS A 556 -29.79 -6.92 -12.65
N ASP A 557 -29.07 -5.88 -12.20
CA ASP A 557 -29.32 -4.46 -12.50
C ASP A 557 -28.57 -3.97 -13.75
N GLY A 558 -27.92 -4.86 -14.51
CA GLY A 558 -27.23 -4.58 -15.77
C GLY A 558 -25.75 -4.22 -15.61
N VAL A 559 -25.20 -4.11 -14.40
CA VAL A 559 -23.78 -3.82 -14.18
C VAL A 559 -22.93 -4.98 -14.66
N GLN A 560 -21.91 -4.67 -15.50
CA GLN A 560 -20.96 -5.66 -15.99
C GLN A 560 -19.94 -5.98 -14.90
N LEU A 561 -19.72 -7.25 -14.64
CA LEU A 561 -18.77 -7.74 -13.66
C LEU A 561 -17.74 -8.65 -14.32
N SER A 562 -16.64 -8.90 -13.63
CA SER A 562 -15.61 -9.83 -14.08
C SER A 562 -14.83 -10.41 -12.91
N GLY A 563 -14.11 -11.49 -13.16
CA GLY A 563 -13.19 -12.12 -12.24
C GLY A 563 -12.24 -13.04 -12.98
N THR A 564 -11.14 -13.44 -12.35
CA THR A 564 -10.20 -14.40 -12.92
C THR A 564 -10.50 -15.78 -12.36
N LEU A 565 -10.97 -16.69 -13.22
CA LEU A 565 -11.25 -18.07 -12.87
C LEU A 565 -10.01 -18.94 -13.09
N TYR A 566 -9.62 -19.64 -12.03
CA TYR A 566 -8.58 -20.69 -12.07
C TYR A 566 -9.23 -22.05 -11.89
N LEU A 567 -8.83 -23.01 -12.74
CA LEU A 567 -9.23 -24.40 -12.62
C LEU A 567 -8.00 -25.29 -12.40
N PRO A 568 -8.10 -26.38 -11.63
CA PRO A 568 -6.99 -27.26 -11.33
C PRO A 568 -6.26 -27.76 -12.58
N ALA A 569 -4.96 -28.05 -12.43
CA ALA A 569 -4.19 -28.69 -13.50
C ALA A 569 -4.84 -29.98 -13.96
N GLY A 570 -4.95 -30.17 -15.29
CA GLY A 570 -5.56 -31.37 -15.88
C GLY A 570 -7.09 -31.44 -15.78
N TYR A 571 -7.77 -30.36 -15.31
CA TYR A 571 -9.25 -30.36 -15.31
C TYR A 571 -9.81 -30.44 -16.73
N ASP A 572 -10.60 -31.49 -16.99
CA ASP A 572 -11.24 -31.69 -18.28
C ASP A 572 -12.58 -30.94 -18.36
N LYS A 573 -12.56 -29.79 -19.03
CA LYS A 573 -13.77 -28.96 -19.22
C LYS A 573 -14.91 -29.68 -19.97
N SER A 574 -14.62 -30.72 -20.74
CA SER A 574 -15.65 -31.48 -21.46
C SER A 574 -16.45 -32.41 -20.55
N LYS A 575 -15.81 -32.95 -19.51
CA LYS A 575 -16.45 -33.84 -18.52
C LYS A 575 -17.27 -33.08 -17.50
N LYS A 576 -16.98 -31.80 -17.30
CA LYS A 576 -17.69 -30.91 -16.34
C LYS A 576 -17.82 -31.54 -14.94
N GLU A 577 -16.76 -32.17 -14.45
CA GLU A 577 -16.70 -32.63 -13.06
C GLU A 577 -16.94 -31.48 -12.12
N LYS A 578 -17.83 -31.67 -11.13
CA LYS A 578 -18.24 -30.58 -10.22
C LYS A 578 -17.21 -30.35 -9.12
N LEU A 579 -16.56 -29.20 -9.16
CA LEU A 579 -15.55 -28.77 -8.18
C LEU A 579 -16.17 -27.91 -7.06
N PRO A 580 -15.56 -27.87 -5.86
CA PRO A 580 -15.84 -26.80 -4.92
C PRO A 580 -15.29 -25.47 -5.45
N LEU A 581 -15.98 -24.36 -5.18
CA LEU A 581 -15.60 -23.01 -5.61
C LEU A 581 -15.11 -22.17 -4.42
N LEU A 582 -14.00 -21.48 -4.60
CA LEU A 582 -13.51 -20.44 -3.68
C LEU A 582 -13.61 -19.08 -4.37
N ILE A 583 -14.27 -18.11 -3.74
CA ILE A 583 -14.38 -16.73 -4.24
C ILE A 583 -13.54 -15.84 -3.34
N TRP A 584 -12.61 -15.07 -3.93
CA TRP A 584 -11.85 -14.05 -3.27
C TRP A 584 -12.20 -12.69 -3.86
N ALA A 585 -12.65 -11.74 -3.01
CA ALA A 585 -13.11 -10.44 -3.46
C ALA A 585 -12.81 -9.32 -2.45
N TYR A 586 -12.86 -8.10 -2.94
CA TYR A 586 -12.72 -6.88 -2.15
C TYR A 586 -13.68 -5.83 -2.70
N PRO A 587 -14.67 -5.34 -1.91
CA PRO A 587 -15.64 -4.35 -2.40
C PRO A 587 -14.97 -3.02 -2.77
N ALA A 588 -15.48 -2.41 -3.84
CA ALA A 588 -15.04 -1.10 -4.30
C ALA A 588 -16.25 -0.18 -4.50
N GLU A 589 -16.16 1.05 -3.99
CA GLU A 589 -17.24 2.04 -3.99
C GLU A 589 -17.14 2.96 -5.20
N PHE A 590 -18.23 3.10 -5.96
CA PHE A 590 -18.33 3.89 -7.19
C PHE A 590 -19.47 4.92 -7.10
N LYS A 591 -19.32 6.00 -7.88
CA LYS A 591 -20.36 7.04 -8.00
C LYS A 591 -21.16 6.93 -9.31
N ASP A 592 -20.83 5.98 -10.19
CA ASP A 592 -21.58 5.70 -11.41
C ASP A 592 -21.42 4.23 -11.85
N LYS A 593 -22.43 3.73 -12.61
CA LYS A 593 -22.48 2.35 -13.11
C LYS A 593 -21.47 2.07 -14.22
N ASP A 594 -21.22 3.05 -15.07
CA ASP A 594 -20.35 2.86 -16.25
C ASP A 594 -18.92 2.62 -15.81
N SER A 595 -18.41 3.42 -14.87
CA SER A 595 -17.07 3.19 -14.28
C SER A 595 -17.01 1.89 -13.47
N ALA A 596 -18.07 1.59 -12.72
CA ALA A 596 -18.17 0.37 -11.92
C ALA A 596 -18.14 -0.92 -12.75
N GLY A 597 -18.64 -0.84 -13.98
CA GLY A 597 -18.71 -1.96 -14.95
C GLY A 597 -17.42 -2.18 -15.76
N GLN A 598 -16.40 -1.37 -15.54
CA GLN A 598 -15.12 -1.50 -16.26
C GLN A 598 -14.22 -2.55 -15.62
N SER A 599 -13.39 -3.21 -16.43
CA SER A 599 -12.51 -4.27 -15.97
C SER A 599 -11.06 -4.02 -16.38
N THR A 600 -10.15 -4.27 -15.45
CA THR A 600 -8.70 -4.32 -15.69
C THR A 600 -8.14 -5.74 -15.77
N HIS A 601 -8.99 -6.76 -15.64
CA HIS A 601 -8.56 -8.15 -15.73
C HIS A 601 -7.97 -8.47 -17.10
N ASN A 602 -6.83 -9.14 -17.08
CA ASN A 602 -6.16 -9.58 -18.30
C ASN A 602 -5.75 -11.07 -18.15
N PRO A 603 -6.21 -11.97 -19.03
CA PRO A 603 -5.89 -13.38 -18.95
C PRO A 603 -4.38 -13.66 -19.11
N ASN A 604 -3.65 -12.74 -19.74
CA ASN A 604 -2.21 -12.86 -19.97
C ASN A 604 -1.35 -12.30 -18.81
N ALA A 605 -1.96 -11.70 -17.78
CA ALA A 605 -1.20 -11.23 -16.61
C ALA A 605 -0.52 -12.41 -15.90
N PHE A 606 0.75 -12.26 -15.55
CA PHE A 606 1.46 -13.27 -14.76
C PHE A 606 0.81 -13.44 -13.39
N THR A 607 0.67 -14.67 -12.93
CA THR A 607 0.10 -14.97 -11.62
C THR A 607 1.21 -15.24 -10.60
N ALA A 608 1.45 -14.29 -9.70
CA ALA A 608 2.32 -14.45 -8.54
C ALA A 608 1.46 -14.73 -7.30
N PRO A 609 1.35 -15.99 -6.84
CA PRO A 609 0.51 -16.32 -5.71
C PRO A 609 1.03 -15.67 -4.43
N SER A 610 0.12 -15.30 -3.54
CA SER A 610 0.43 -14.78 -2.22
C SER A 610 -0.59 -15.30 -1.20
N TYR A 611 -0.27 -15.21 0.08
CA TYR A 611 -1.25 -15.52 1.12
C TYR A 611 -2.51 -14.63 1.00
N GLY A 612 -2.42 -13.54 0.23
CA GLY A 612 -3.50 -12.58 0.00
C GLY A 612 -4.67 -13.09 -0.85
N SER A 613 -4.60 -14.28 -1.47
CA SER A 613 -5.66 -14.84 -2.30
C SER A 613 -5.84 -16.33 -2.10
N PHE A 614 -6.82 -16.92 -2.80
CA PHE A 614 -7.08 -18.37 -2.78
C PHE A 614 -6.39 -19.16 -3.91
N ILE A 615 -5.52 -18.53 -4.71
CA ILE A 615 -4.90 -19.17 -5.89
C ILE A 615 -4.18 -20.48 -5.57
N TYR A 616 -3.57 -20.59 -4.39
CA TYR A 616 -2.93 -21.83 -3.93
C TYR A 616 -3.84 -23.07 -4.01
N TRP A 617 -5.14 -22.90 -3.75
CA TRP A 617 -6.09 -24.00 -3.69
C TRP A 617 -6.47 -24.55 -5.07
N ALA A 618 -6.11 -23.86 -6.16
CA ALA A 618 -6.18 -24.45 -7.50
C ALA A 618 -5.31 -25.73 -7.61
N THR A 619 -4.22 -25.82 -6.84
CA THR A 619 -3.40 -27.04 -6.77
C THR A 619 -3.98 -28.13 -5.84
N ARG A 620 -5.08 -27.81 -5.14
CA ARG A 620 -5.79 -28.69 -4.19
C ARG A 620 -7.11 -29.23 -4.73
N GLY A 621 -7.40 -29.00 -6.03
CA GLY A 621 -8.62 -29.47 -6.68
C GLY A 621 -9.84 -28.55 -6.47
N TYR A 622 -9.63 -27.27 -6.20
CA TYR A 622 -10.69 -26.27 -6.12
C TYR A 622 -10.71 -25.39 -7.38
N ALA A 623 -11.89 -25.02 -7.85
CA ALA A 623 -12.05 -23.86 -8.72
C ALA A 623 -11.88 -22.61 -7.87
N VAL A 624 -11.16 -21.60 -8.38
CA VAL A 624 -10.91 -20.34 -7.66
C VAL A 624 -11.32 -19.17 -8.55
N LEU A 625 -12.28 -18.37 -8.10
CA LEU A 625 -12.60 -17.09 -8.70
C LEU A 625 -11.91 -15.99 -7.88
N ASP A 626 -10.77 -15.55 -8.39
CA ASP A 626 -9.92 -14.54 -7.75
C ASP A 626 -10.20 -13.14 -8.29
N ASP A 627 -10.05 -12.14 -7.41
CA ASP A 627 -10.32 -10.74 -7.73
C ASP A 627 -11.69 -10.52 -8.37
N ALA A 628 -12.72 -11.23 -7.87
CA ALA A 628 -14.08 -11.06 -8.35
C ALA A 628 -14.56 -9.61 -8.10
N ALA A 629 -15.09 -8.97 -9.14
CA ALA A 629 -15.56 -7.59 -9.06
C ALA A 629 -16.80 -7.46 -8.15
N PHE A 630 -16.68 -6.67 -7.08
CA PHE A 630 -17.75 -6.42 -6.12
C PHE A 630 -17.99 -4.90 -5.97
N PRO A 631 -18.48 -4.21 -7.02
CA PRO A 631 -18.76 -2.80 -6.95
C PRO A 631 -19.99 -2.51 -6.09
N ILE A 632 -19.87 -1.45 -5.29
CA ILE A 632 -20.94 -0.85 -4.51
C ILE A 632 -21.19 0.54 -5.10
N ILE A 633 -22.36 0.81 -5.62
CA ILE A 633 -22.63 1.99 -6.46
C ILE A 633 -23.63 2.91 -5.76
N GLY A 634 -23.29 4.19 -5.69
CA GLY A 634 -24.17 5.26 -5.25
C GLY A 634 -24.21 6.37 -6.29
N GLU A 635 -25.31 6.47 -7.05
CA GLU A 635 -25.47 7.49 -8.09
C GLU A 635 -26.23 8.71 -7.57
N GLY A 636 -25.92 9.87 -8.13
CA GLY A 636 -26.56 11.13 -7.75
C GLY A 636 -26.33 11.47 -6.28
N ASN A 637 -27.42 11.66 -5.54
CA ASN A 637 -27.39 11.99 -4.10
C ASN A 637 -27.30 10.74 -3.19
N THR A 638 -27.32 9.53 -3.77
CA THR A 638 -27.19 8.28 -3.01
C THR A 638 -25.73 7.98 -2.77
N GLU A 639 -25.36 7.68 -1.54
CA GLU A 639 -24.02 7.19 -1.22
C GLU A 639 -23.94 5.66 -1.40
N PRO A 640 -22.78 5.13 -1.81
CA PRO A 640 -22.63 3.68 -2.03
C PRO A 640 -23.09 2.82 -0.86
N ASN A 641 -22.79 3.25 0.38
CA ASN A 641 -23.12 2.49 1.58
C ASN A 641 -24.61 2.48 1.95
N ASP A 642 -25.45 3.33 1.36
CA ASP A 642 -26.91 3.30 1.58
C ASP A 642 -27.53 1.96 1.11
N ASN A 643 -26.91 1.35 0.08
CA ASN A 643 -27.33 0.07 -0.49
C ASN A 643 -26.23 -1.00 -0.48
N PHE A 644 -25.32 -0.94 0.49
CA PHE A 644 -24.17 -1.84 0.57
C PHE A 644 -24.56 -3.32 0.58
N VAL A 645 -25.40 -3.74 1.53
CA VAL A 645 -25.73 -5.16 1.75
C VAL A 645 -26.46 -5.78 0.55
N PRO A 646 -27.54 -5.17 0.00
CA PRO A 646 -28.21 -5.72 -1.18
C PRO A 646 -27.26 -5.88 -2.38
N GLN A 647 -26.47 -4.84 -2.71
CA GLN A 647 -25.53 -4.91 -3.82
C GLN A 647 -24.43 -5.93 -3.61
N LEU A 648 -23.99 -6.10 -2.36
CA LEU A 648 -23.00 -7.10 -2.00
C LEU A 648 -23.49 -8.52 -2.29
N VAL A 649 -24.74 -8.84 -1.91
CA VAL A 649 -25.37 -10.14 -2.16
C VAL A 649 -25.58 -10.34 -3.66
N ASP A 650 -26.04 -9.32 -4.38
CA ASP A 650 -26.24 -9.38 -5.83
C ASP A 650 -24.95 -9.63 -6.60
N ASN A 651 -23.82 -9.04 -6.17
CA ASN A 651 -22.50 -9.31 -6.74
C ASN A 651 -22.10 -10.78 -6.55
N ALA A 652 -22.32 -11.32 -5.34
CA ALA A 652 -21.98 -12.68 -5.00
C ALA A 652 -22.83 -13.71 -5.79
N GLU A 653 -24.13 -13.47 -5.90
CA GLU A 653 -25.07 -14.29 -6.65
C GLU A 653 -24.66 -14.34 -8.13
N ALA A 654 -24.44 -13.17 -8.74
CA ALA A 654 -24.02 -13.09 -10.14
C ALA A 654 -22.68 -13.80 -10.40
N ALA A 655 -21.73 -13.72 -9.48
CA ALA A 655 -20.43 -14.41 -9.58
C ALA A 655 -20.59 -15.93 -9.53
N ILE A 656 -21.42 -16.45 -8.62
CA ILE A 656 -21.70 -17.89 -8.49
C ILE A 656 -22.45 -18.37 -9.72
N ASP A 657 -23.49 -17.65 -10.15
CA ASP A 657 -24.30 -18.02 -11.33
C ASP A 657 -23.44 -18.11 -12.59
N ALA A 658 -22.51 -17.18 -12.76
CA ALA A 658 -21.60 -17.19 -13.91
C ALA A 658 -20.72 -18.44 -13.97
N VAL A 659 -20.12 -18.85 -12.85
CA VAL A 659 -19.27 -20.06 -12.82
C VAL A 659 -20.10 -21.33 -12.89
N ASP A 660 -21.28 -21.37 -12.28
CA ASP A 660 -22.20 -22.50 -12.35
C ASP A 660 -22.74 -22.73 -13.77
N ALA A 661 -23.03 -21.66 -14.50
CA ALA A 661 -23.46 -21.73 -15.90
C ALA A 661 -22.42 -22.39 -16.82
N LEU A 662 -21.11 -22.29 -16.49
CA LEU A 662 -20.05 -23.04 -17.16
C LEU A 662 -20.11 -24.53 -16.87
N GLY A 663 -20.79 -24.94 -15.82
CA GLY A 663 -20.98 -26.33 -15.42
C GLY A 663 -19.84 -26.90 -14.57
N TYR A 664 -18.91 -26.08 -14.08
CA TYR A 664 -17.68 -26.55 -13.43
C TYR A 664 -17.80 -26.75 -11.93
N ILE A 665 -18.81 -26.20 -11.27
CA ILE A 665 -18.89 -26.19 -9.81
C ILE A 665 -20.15 -26.85 -9.25
N ASP A 666 -20.06 -27.22 -7.98
CA ASP A 666 -21.19 -27.61 -7.15
C ASP A 666 -21.62 -26.37 -6.30
N ARG A 667 -22.78 -25.81 -6.57
CA ARG A 667 -23.33 -24.63 -5.84
C ARG A 667 -23.45 -24.85 -4.32
N LYS A 668 -23.50 -26.07 -3.84
CA LYS A 668 -23.54 -26.38 -2.41
C LYS A 668 -22.16 -26.32 -1.76
N ARG A 669 -21.09 -26.28 -2.55
CA ARG A 669 -19.70 -26.28 -2.10
C ARG A 669 -18.97 -24.99 -2.50
N VAL A 670 -19.56 -23.85 -2.13
CA VAL A 670 -18.98 -22.52 -2.41
C VAL A 670 -18.52 -21.88 -1.10
N ALA A 671 -17.29 -21.39 -1.06
CA ALA A 671 -16.77 -20.58 0.03
C ALA A 671 -16.37 -19.18 -0.47
N VAL A 672 -16.43 -18.20 0.44
CA VAL A 672 -15.98 -16.83 0.18
C VAL A 672 -14.92 -16.42 1.17
N GLY A 673 -13.96 -15.59 0.74
CA GLY A 673 -12.99 -15.02 1.65
C GLY A 673 -12.53 -13.64 1.24
N GLY A 674 -11.90 -12.97 2.18
CA GLY A 674 -11.32 -11.64 1.99
C GLY A 674 -10.50 -11.19 3.17
N HIS A 675 -9.72 -10.12 2.91
CA HIS A 675 -8.89 -9.48 3.92
C HIS A 675 -9.38 -8.04 4.13
N SER A 676 -9.31 -7.52 5.36
CA SER A 676 -9.69 -6.13 5.67
C SER A 676 -11.17 -5.83 5.30
N TYR A 677 -11.43 -4.95 4.37
CA TYR A 677 -12.79 -4.70 3.87
C TYR A 677 -13.41 -5.92 3.18
N GLY A 678 -12.57 -6.79 2.59
CA GLY A 678 -12.99 -8.11 2.09
C GLY A 678 -13.41 -9.08 3.20
N ALA A 679 -12.81 -9.02 4.38
CA ALA A 679 -13.24 -9.80 5.56
C ALA A 679 -14.59 -9.29 6.09
N PHE A 680 -14.78 -7.98 6.12
CA PHE A 680 -16.04 -7.33 6.43
C PHE A 680 -17.14 -7.74 5.43
N MET A 681 -16.82 -7.75 4.12
CA MET A 681 -17.67 -8.31 3.07
C MET A 681 -18.04 -9.76 3.36
N THR A 682 -17.06 -10.61 3.61
CA THR A 682 -17.27 -12.05 3.91
C THR A 682 -18.28 -12.23 5.05
N ALA A 683 -18.05 -11.56 6.18
CA ALA A 683 -18.97 -11.66 7.33
C ALA A 683 -20.39 -11.18 7.01
N ASN A 684 -20.55 -10.09 6.22
CA ASN A 684 -21.85 -9.63 5.76
C ASN A 684 -22.54 -10.63 4.83
N LEU A 685 -21.82 -11.19 3.86
CA LEU A 685 -22.36 -12.20 2.94
C LEU A 685 -22.89 -13.44 3.67
N LEU A 686 -22.13 -13.93 4.67
CA LEU A 686 -22.57 -15.07 5.48
C LEU A 686 -23.74 -14.72 6.42
N THR A 687 -23.88 -13.45 6.82
CA THR A 687 -24.97 -12.98 7.66
C THR A 687 -26.26 -12.81 6.88
N TYR A 688 -26.21 -12.29 5.66
CA TYR A 688 -27.38 -11.85 4.89
C TYR A 688 -27.73 -12.76 3.70
N SER A 689 -26.97 -13.83 3.45
CA SER A 689 -27.27 -14.78 2.36
C SER A 689 -27.08 -16.23 2.79
N LYS A 690 -27.57 -17.15 1.96
CA LYS A 690 -27.36 -18.61 2.07
C LYS A 690 -26.53 -19.15 0.89
N LEU A 691 -25.78 -18.29 0.23
CA LEU A 691 -25.03 -18.60 -0.99
C LEU A 691 -23.77 -19.45 -0.71
N PHE A 692 -23.30 -19.46 0.54
CA PHE A 692 -22.01 -20.03 0.90
C PHE A 692 -22.11 -21.14 1.93
N ALA A 693 -21.28 -22.17 1.76
CA ALA A 693 -21.12 -23.24 2.75
C ALA A 693 -20.24 -22.81 3.92
N CYS A 694 -19.27 -21.90 3.70
CA CYS A 694 -18.43 -21.31 4.74
C CYS A 694 -17.70 -20.06 4.23
N GLY A 695 -16.97 -19.38 5.15
CA GLY A 695 -16.17 -18.21 4.78
C GLY A 695 -14.91 -18.02 5.63
N ILE A 696 -13.94 -17.31 5.05
CA ILE A 696 -12.67 -16.96 5.68
C ILE A 696 -12.52 -15.45 5.71
N ALA A 697 -12.45 -14.86 6.90
CA ALA A 697 -12.40 -13.42 7.13
C ALA A 697 -11.13 -13.04 7.88
N ARG A 698 -10.24 -12.24 7.25
CA ARG A 698 -8.93 -11.88 7.82
C ARG A 698 -8.83 -10.38 8.10
N SER A 699 -8.46 -10.02 9.34
CA SER A 699 -8.22 -8.65 9.82
C SER A 699 -9.38 -7.69 9.47
N GLY A 700 -10.64 -8.10 9.76
CA GLY A 700 -11.84 -7.33 9.45
C GLY A 700 -12.25 -6.38 10.56
N ALA A 701 -13.09 -5.39 10.20
CA ALA A 701 -13.78 -4.51 11.15
C ALA A 701 -15.27 -4.85 11.17
N TYR A 702 -15.70 -5.63 12.15
CA TYR A 702 -17.05 -6.21 12.19
C TYR A 702 -18.10 -5.34 12.89
N ASN A 703 -17.67 -4.32 13.63
CA ASN A 703 -18.52 -3.33 14.28
C ASN A 703 -18.11 -1.91 13.87
N ARG A 704 -18.90 -1.28 13.00
CA ARG A 704 -18.60 0.07 12.46
C ARG A 704 -18.85 1.17 13.47
N THR A 705 -19.57 0.92 14.56
CA THR A 705 -19.72 1.92 15.63
C THR A 705 -18.41 2.20 16.38
N LEU A 706 -17.39 1.32 16.27
CA LEU A 706 -16.04 1.57 16.75
C LEU A 706 -15.22 2.51 15.84
N THR A 707 -15.76 2.90 14.68
CA THR A 707 -15.18 3.90 13.79
C THR A 707 -16.24 4.97 13.47
N PRO A 708 -16.76 5.71 14.47
CA PRO A 708 -17.99 6.50 14.34
C PRO A 708 -17.86 7.72 13.42
N PHE A 709 -16.64 8.16 13.10
CA PHE A 709 -16.40 9.31 12.22
C PHE A 709 -15.91 8.90 10.82
N GLY A 710 -16.50 7.82 10.28
CA GLY A 710 -16.26 7.35 8.93
C GLY A 710 -15.32 6.13 8.85
N PHE A 711 -15.45 5.39 7.76
CA PHE A 711 -14.68 4.20 7.43
C PHE A 711 -14.62 4.03 5.91
N GLN A 712 -13.58 3.43 5.39
CA GLN A 712 -13.36 3.31 3.94
C GLN A 712 -13.62 4.65 3.24
N ARG A 713 -14.57 4.71 2.30
CA ARG A 713 -14.99 5.93 1.60
C ARG A 713 -16.25 6.58 2.19
N GLU A 714 -16.75 6.10 3.35
CA GLU A 714 -17.85 6.74 4.07
C GLU A 714 -17.35 7.98 4.82
N GLN A 715 -17.99 9.13 4.57
CA GLN A 715 -17.65 10.42 5.19
C GLN A 715 -18.64 10.82 6.29
N ARG A 716 -19.84 10.27 6.25
CA ARG A 716 -20.89 10.57 7.24
C ARG A 716 -20.55 9.85 8.55
N ASN A 717 -20.79 10.50 9.66
CA ASN A 717 -20.57 9.91 10.96
C ASN A 717 -21.77 9.04 11.39
N TYR A 718 -21.57 8.27 12.47
CA TYR A 718 -22.60 7.38 13.00
C TYR A 718 -23.93 8.09 13.32
N TRP A 719 -23.88 9.28 13.92
CA TRP A 719 -25.10 10.02 14.33
C TRP A 719 -25.84 10.66 13.16
N GLU A 720 -25.20 10.84 12.02
CA GLU A 720 -25.84 11.29 10.77
C GLU A 720 -26.57 10.15 10.06
N VAL A 721 -26.02 8.93 10.10
CA VAL A 721 -26.58 7.76 9.39
C VAL A 721 -26.50 6.47 10.24
N PRO A 722 -27.12 6.43 11.42
CA PRO A 722 -26.98 5.30 12.35
C PRO A 722 -27.46 3.97 11.76
N GLU A 723 -28.46 3.99 10.89
CA GLU A 723 -28.99 2.79 10.23
C GLU A 723 -27.97 2.15 9.28
N VAL A 724 -27.19 2.96 8.54
CA VAL A 724 -26.12 2.47 7.66
C VAL A 724 -25.07 1.72 8.48
N TYR A 725 -24.60 2.34 9.56
CA TYR A 725 -23.60 1.73 10.45
C TYR A 725 -24.11 0.45 11.11
N THR A 726 -25.34 0.43 11.56
CA THR A 726 -25.94 -0.73 12.22
C THR A 726 -26.18 -1.88 11.23
N LYS A 727 -26.77 -1.60 10.08
CA LYS A 727 -27.08 -2.59 9.04
C LYS A 727 -25.81 -3.22 8.46
N MET A 728 -24.76 -2.41 8.23
CA MET A 728 -23.51 -2.90 7.69
C MET A 728 -22.68 -3.68 8.72
N SER A 729 -22.90 -3.53 10.03
CA SER A 729 -22.06 -4.18 11.06
C SER A 729 -22.46 -5.64 11.27
N PRO A 730 -21.65 -6.63 10.87
CA PRO A 730 -21.94 -8.06 11.14
C PRO A 730 -22.11 -8.35 12.64
N PHE A 731 -21.39 -7.63 13.51
CA PHE A 731 -21.52 -7.74 14.96
C PHE A 731 -22.95 -7.44 15.43
N MET A 732 -23.58 -6.38 14.92
CA MET A 732 -24.93 -5.98 15.28
C MET A 732 -26.02 -6.94 14.75
N ASN A 733 -25.64 -7.82 13.83
CA ASN A 733 -26.51 -8.79 13.17
C ASN A 733 -26.01 -10.24 13.37
N ALA A 734 -25.21 -10.48 14.41
CA ALA A 734 -24.58 -11.77 14.69
C ALA A 734 -25.58 -12.92 14.98
N ASP A 735 -26.81 -12.57 15.44
CA ASP A 735 -27.93 -13.51 15.65
C ASP A 735 -28.39 -14.21 14.38
N LYS A 736 -28.21 -13.56 13.21
CA LYS A 736 -28.55 -14.10 11.89
C LYS A 736 -27.52 -15.07 11.36
N MET A 737 -26.30 -15.08 11.91
CA MET A 737 -25.19 -15.88 11.44
C MET A 737 -25.37 -17.35 11.78
N LYS A 738 -25.39 -18.23 10.76
CA LYS A 738 -25.51 -19.69 10.93
C LYS A 738 -24.44 -20.44 10.13
N THR A 739 -23.74 -19.78 9.23
CA THR A 739 -22.73 -20.36 8.35
C THR A 739 -21.36 -20.38 9.04
N PRO A 740 -20.56 -21.47 8.92
CA PRO A 740 -19.23 -21.54 9.50
C PRO A 740 -18.30 -20.42 9.01
N ILE A 741 -17.56 -19.81 9.93
CA ILE A 741 -16.58 -18.76 9.62
C ILE A 741 -15.24 -19.01 10.32
N LEU A 742 -14.13 -18.85 9.54
CA LEU A 742 -12.79 -18.76 10.08
C LEU A 742 -12.40 -17.27 10.17
N LEU A 743 -12.20 -16.79 11.39
CA LEU A 743 -11.73 -15.44 11.70
C LEU A 743 -10.23 -15.49 11.96
N VAL A 744 -9.45 -14.72 11.21
CA VAL A 744 -8.00 -14.59 11.45
C VAL A 744 -7.64 -13.14 11.67
N HIS A 745 -6.75 -12.82 12.63
CA HIS A 745 -6.34 -11.44 12.89
C HIS A 745 -4.89 -11.35 13.34
N GLY A 746 -4.19 -10.29 12.92
CA GLY A 746 -2.87 -9.97 13.46
C GLY A 746 -3.00 -9.36 14.86
N GLU A 747 -2.26 -9.90 15.85
CA GLU A 747 -2.28 -9.41 17.24
C GLU A 747 -1.97 -7.91 17.33
N ALA A 748 -1.08 -7.43 16.47
CA ALA A 748 -0.57 -6.06 16.45
C ALA A 748 -1.12 -5.25 15.28
N ASP A 749 -2.37 -5.49 14.85
CA ASP A 749 -2.98 -4.77 13.73
C ASP A 749 -2.92 -3.25 13.94
N ASN A 750 -2.35 -2.53 12.97
CA ASN A 750 -2.09 -1.10 12.98
C ASN A 750 -2.96 -0.30 12.00
N ASN A 751 -3.93 -0.94 11.37
CA ASN A 751 -4.83 -0.23 10.46
C ASN A 751 -5.96 0.44 11.25
N PRO A 752 -6.26 1.72 10.99
CA PRO A 752 -7.33 2.43 11.67
C PRO A 752 -8.68 1.72 11.54
N GLY A 753 -9.26 1.31 12.66
CA GLY A 753 -10.58 0.67 12.72
C GLY A 753 -10.61 -0.85 12.63
N THR A 754 -9.51 -1.53 12.28
CA THR A 754 -9.40 -3.00 12.26
C THR A 754 -8.60 -3.54 13.45
N PHE A 755 -8.83 -3.00 14.64
CA PHE A 755 -8.18 -3.50 15.85
C PHE A 755 -8.55 -4.96 16.10
N THR A 756 -7.64 -5.74 16.68
CA THR A 756 -7.84 -7.15 17.06
C THR A 756 -9.11 -7.36 17.89
N LEU A 757 -9.47 -6.36 18.71
CA LEU A 757 -10.71 -6.29 19.46
C LEU A 757 -11.97 -6.51 18.59
N GLN A 758 -11.97 -6.08 17.33
CA GLN A 758 -13.09 -6.30 16.38
C GLN A 758 -13.39 -7.79 16.22
N THR A 759 -12.34 -8.58 15.97
CA THR A 759 -12.44 -10.04 15.79
C THR A 759 -12.79 -10.74 17.08
N GLU A 760 -12.15 -10.38 18.20
CA GLU A 760 -12.41 -10.98 19.51
C GLU A 760 -13.86 -10.80 19.94
N ARG A 761 -14.41 -9.60 19.83
CA ARG A 761 -15.79 -9.31 20.20
C ARG A 761 -16.80 -9.97 19.25
N TYR A 762 -16.50 -10.00 17.96
CA TYR A 762 -17.37 -10.69 17.00
C TYR A 762 -17.38 -12.20 17.25
N PHE A 763 -16.21 -12.83 17.51
CA PHE A 763 -16.13 -14.24 17.88
C PHE A 763 -16.91 -14.56 19.14
N GLN A 764 -16.83 -13.70 20.20
CA GLN A 764 -17.59 -13.88 21.43
C GLN A 764 -19.10 -13.82 21.19
N ALA A 765 -19.56 -12.88 20.35
CA ALA A 765 -20.96 -12.78 19.97
C ALA A 765 -21.43 -14.03 19.21
N LEU A 766 -20.67 -14.49 18.21
CA LEU A 766 -20.98 -15.69 17.44
C LEU A 766 -21.05 -16.93 18.33
N LYS A 767 -20.06 -17.10 19.23
CA LYS A 767 -20.03 -18.22 20.20
C LYS A 767 -21.24 -18.18 21.14
N GLY A 768 -21.56 -17.01 21.69
CA GLY A 768 -22.70 -16.83 22.57
C GLY A 768 -24.05 -17.08 21.91
N LEU A 769 -24.16 -16.87 20.60
CA LEU A 769 -25.37 -17.10 19.80
C LEU A 769 -25.40 -18.47 19.11
N GLY A 770 -24.39 -19.34 19.35
CA GLY A 770 -24.34 -20.71 18.82
C GLY A 770 -23.97 -20.82 17.34
N ALA A 771 -23.35 -19.77 16.76
CA ALA A 771 -22.84 -19.81 15.39
C ALA A 771 -21.49 -20.57 15.33
N PRO A 772 -21.24 -21.43 14.31
CA PRO A 772 -19.96 -22.13 14.16
C PRO A 772 -18.87 -21.18 13.73
N ALA A 773 -17.91 -20.90 14.61
CA ALA A 773 -16.81 -19.98 14.36
C ALA A 773 -15.49 -20.55 14.90
N ARG A 774 -14.39 -20.32 14.14
CA ARG A 774 -13.01 -20.53 14.59
C ARG A 774 -12.28 -19.20 14.54
N MET A 775 -11.49 -18.89 15.59
CA MET A 775 -10.68 -17.68 15.67
C MET A 775 -9.21 -18.05 15.81
N VAL A 776 -8.38 -17.41 15.00
CA VAL A 776 -6.91 -17.55 15.02
C VAL A 776 -6.29 -16.15 15.12
N ILE A 777 -5.55 -15.90 16.20
CA ILE A 777 -4.78 -14.67 16.37
C ILE A 777 -3.32 -14.97 16.05
N LEU A 778 -2.75 -14.24 15.08
CA LEU A 778 -1.37 -14.40 14.65
C LEU A 778 -0.45 -13.48 15.48
N PRO A 779 0.44 -14.05 16.32
CA PRO A 779 1.28 -13.27 17.21
C PRO A 779 2.15 -12.26 16.47
N LYS A 780 2.25 -11.04 17.01
CA LYS A 780 3.10 -9.95 16.50
C LYS A 780 2.78 -9.43 15.09
N GLU A 781 1.81 -10.02 14.39
CA GLU A 781 1.44 -9.56 13.04
C GLU A 781 0.68 -8.24 13.08
N SER A 782 1.01 -7.38 12.13
CA SER A 782 0.27 -6.14 11.81
C SER A 782 -0.97 -6.42 10.96
N HIS A 783 -1.53 -5.39 10.31
CA HIS A 783 -2.66 -5.55 9.38
C HIS A 783 -2.33 -6.47 8.20
N GLY A 784 -1.14 -6.33 7.62
CA GLY A 784 -0.55 -7.28 6.66
C GLY A 784 0.41 -8.23 7.36
N TYR A 785 0.32 -9.53 7.07
CA TYR A 785 1.13 -10.56 7.71
C TYR A 785 2.50 -10.68 7.04
N ALA A 786 3.54 -10.88 7.83
CA ALA A 786 4.91 -10.83 7.36
C ALA A 786 5.77 -12.04 7.76
N ALA A 787 5.53 -12.66 8.93
CA ALA A 787 6.35 -13.77 9.41
C ALA A 787 6.01 -15.08 8.70
N LYS A 788 7.04 -15.79 8.26
CA LYS A 788 6.93 -17.09 7.58
C LYS A 788 6.13 -18.10 8.39
N GLU A 789 6.43 -18.19 9.68
CA GLU A 789 5.78 -19.12 10.60
C GLU A 789 4.27 -18.85 10.68
N ASN A 790 3.87 -17.60 10.84
CA ASN A 790 2.47 -17.18 10.89
C ASN A 790 1.75 -17.41 9.56
N ILE A 791 2.39 -17.05 8.44
CA ILE A 791 1.80 -17.19 7.10
C ILE A 791 1.62 -18.66 6.73
N LEU A 792 2.60 -19.52 7.00
CA LEU A 792 2.47 -20.96 6.72
C LEU A 792 1.42 -21.61 7.61
N HIS A 793 1.33 -21.21 8.88
CA HIS A 793 0.26 -21.67 9.78
C HIS A 793 -1.13 -21.19 9.31
N LEU A 794 -1.25 -19.93 8.89
CA LEU A 794 -2.47 -19.39 8.30
C LEU A 794 -2.93 -20.23 7.08
N LEU A 795 -2.02 -20.54 6.17
CA LEU A 795 -2.33 -21.35 4.99
C LEU A 795 -2.76 -22.77 5.37
N TRP A 796 -2.18 -23.34 6.42
CA TRP A 796 -2.61 -24.62 6.98
C TRP A 796 -4.01 -24.54 7.59
N GLU A 797 -4.29 -23.52 8.42
CA GLU A 797 -5.62 -23.30 9.03
C GLU A 797 -6.72 -23.15 7.98
N GLN A 798 -6.45 -22.40 6.93
CA GLN A 798 -7.37 -22.24 5.81
C GLN A 798 -7.62 -23.55 5.08
N ASP A 799 -6.56 -24.35 4.82
CA ASP A 799 -6.68 -25.65 4.16
C ASP A 799 -7.53 -26.62 4.99
N GLN A 800 -7.26 -26.75 6.30
CA GLN A 800 -8.03 -27.60 7.18
C GLN A 800 -9.52 -27.18 7.28
N PHE A 801 -9.76 -25.86 7.34
CA PHE A 801 -11.11 -25.32 7.41
C PHE A 801 -11.90 -25.59 6.12
N LEU A 802 -11.29 -25.36 4.95
CA LEU A 802 -11.92 -25.59 3.64
C LEU A 802 -12.16 -27.09 3.37
N GLU A 803 -11.23 -27.96 3.70
CA GLU A 803 -11.41 -29.42 3.61
C GLU A 803 -12.63 -29.87 4.43
N LYS A 804 -12.76 -29.38 5.66
CA LYS A 804 -13.88 -29.71 6.55
C LYS A 804 -15.22 -29.23 6.03
N CYS A 805 -15.31 -28.05 5.43
CA CYS A 805 -16.60 -27.46 5.05
C CYS A 805 -17.01 -27.72 3.60
N LEU A 806 -16.08 -28.08 2.69
CA LEU A 806 -16.38 -28.22 1.25
C LEU A 806 -16.17 -29.61 0.68
N LYS A 807 -15.41 -30.49 1.35
CA LYS A 807 -15.10 -31.84 0.83
C LYS A 807 -15.70 -32.99 1.61
N LYS A 808 -16.33 -32.74 2.73
CA LYS A 808 -17.03 -33.75 3.53
C LYS A 808 -18.50 -33.91 3.14
#